data_7d05166013f375f1e8e87aeac293531d
#
_entry.id   7d05166013f375f1e8e87aeac293531d
#
_cell.length_a   1.000
_cell.length_b   1.000
_cell.length_c   1.000
_cell.angle_alpha   90.00
_cell.angle_beta   90.00
_cell.angle_gamma   90.00
#
_symmetry.space_group_name_H-M   'P 1'
#
loop_
_entity.id
_entity.type
_entity.pdbx_description
1 polymer ?
#
loop_
_entity_poly.entity_id
_entity_poly.type
_entity_poly.pdbx_seq_one_letter_code
_entity_poly.pdbx_strand_id
1 'polypeptide(L)'
;MPLCLTMDSHRGAMGPQQSRASRRSLFPYASHTLVMRPMTRPRILTKVFQSLLVIVLLVTIGINIMFIMDTSRRLQEESQHSVPGDNDDHVHAESRRNTLRLQESVPKSLAIDVLSSQMKVSVSVDGTTILEDGEDHKGRGIHVLVLNQASGSVMALRTFDTYSPHEDEAMALFLNMVSDGRIIVFAIKDEGTFQMKQPARDLLKRLGSKRAQVIGWRDMWAMVIHKGGKMFGESYSKSSEFNTWGAPVILRVEVPLVPFEDSECDWPYSEENRRRRDFCNHIEGYGSVCSCTDPAPLIFNPETILNNQVNDVPVAIIASNRPHYLYRMLRSLLSANGANPDMITVFIDGYFEEPLEVTKLFGLRGIQHTPIGAKNARISQHYKASLTATFNIFPNAKYAIIVEEDLDASPDFFSYFSQTKRLLEEDESIYCISAWNDQGYEHTSEDSSLLYRVETMPGLGWLLKRSLYKDELEAKWPTPEKMWDWDMWMRLPEVRRGRECIIPDVSRTYHFGASGLNMNSYFQDVYFKKHSFNTQPHVEMRNIDDVKKNNYEELIVGLIKKGTVLDHTKSPCDENFIPDRKGDVFIMYIKMDDPKDFVTWLQVAKCFKIWDLDPRGYHKSMWRMHMKGSEMLVIGVPNSEYSKYKPMSVAPISMEPIKGKVRR
;
A
#
# COMPACT_ATOMS: atom_id res chain seq x y z
N MET A 1 -3.10 -10.38 -3.17
CA MET A 1 -4.16 -11.37 -3.51
C MET A 1 -4.17 -12.44 -2.46
N PRO A 2 -5.29 -12.71 -1.76
CA PRO A 2 -5.33 -13.80 -0.81
C PRO A 2 -5.28 -15.13 -1.52
N LEU A 3 -4.51 -16.04 -0.98
CA LEU A 3 -4.62 -17.47 -1.27
C LEU A 3 -6.03 -17.94 -0.91
N CYS A 4 -6.86 -18.21 -1.90
CA CYS A 4 -8.13 -18.87 -1.70
C CYS A 4 -7.85 -20.32 -1.30
N LEU A 5 -7.93 -20.62 -0.02
CA LEU A 5 -8.02 -21.98 0.49
C LEU A 5 -9.41 -22.50 0.12
N THR A 6 -9.46 -23.40 -0.84
CA THR A 6 -10.64 -24.20 -1.17
C THR A 6 -11.01 -25.03 0.05
N MET A 7 -12.14 -24.73 0.66
CA MET A 7 -12.83 -25.66 1.55
C MET A 7 -13.50 -26.73 0.70
N ASP A 8 -12.97 -27.94 0.73
CA ASP A 8 -13.64 -29.14 0.25
C ASP A 8 -14.89 -29.38 1.08
N SER A 9 -16.05 -29.23 0.45
CA SER A 9 -17.31 -29.71 0.98
C SER A 9 -17.45 -31.20 0.66
N HIS A 10 -17.22 -32.07 1.63
CA HIS A 10 -17.64 -33.47 1.59
C HIS A 10 -19.16 -33.53 1.51
N ARG A 11 -19.67 -33.85 0.34
CA ARG A 11 -21.03 -34.43 0.17
C ARG A 11 -20.93 -35.95 0.25
N GLY A 12 -21.29 -36.48 1.40
CA GLY A 12 -21.64 -37.89 1.52
C GLY A 12 -23.02 -38.16 0.90
N ALA A 13 -23.04 -38.97 -0.15
CA ALA A 13 -24.25 -39.51 -0.71
C ALA A 13 -24.75 -40.67 0.14
N MET A 14 -26.00 -40.62 0.58
CA MET A 14 -26.76 -41.84 0.93
C MET A 14 -28.13 -41.78 0.24
N GLY A 15 -28.37 -42.81 -0.54
CA GLY A 15 -29.60 -43.05 -1.28
C GLY A 15 -30.78 -43.54 -0.39
N PRO A 16 -31.94 -43.70 -0.99
CA PRO A 16 -33.22 -43.79 -0.27
C PRO A 16 -33.59 -45.22 0.11
N GLN A 17 -34.14 -45.41 1.32
CA GLN A 17 -34.99 -46.59 1.59
C GLN A 17 -36.35 -46.17 2.12
N GLN A 18 -37.33 -46.73 1.45
CA GLN A 18 -38.77 -46.70 1.73
C GLN A 18 -39.12 -47.52 2.99
N SER A 19 -40.13 -47.13 3.70
CA SER A 19 -41.41 -47.78 3.90
C SER A 19 -42.02 -47.72 5.29
N ARG A 20 -43.29 -47.41 5.25
CA ARG A 20 -44.46 -47.89 5.99
C ARG A 20 -44.85 -47.32 7.34
N ALA A 21 -45.93 -46.65 7.21
CA ALA A 21 -47.16 -46.50 7.99
C ALA A 21 -47.40 -47.40 9.23
N SER A 22 -47.93 -46.76 10.31
CA SER A 22 -49.10 -47.21 11.08
C SER A 22 -49.42 -46.20 12.18
N ARG A 23 -50.49 -45.48 12.11
CA ARG A 23 -51.83 -45.46 12.74
C ARG A 23 -51.89 -45.55 14.26
N ARG A 24 -52.62 -44.53 14.81
CA ARG A 24 -53.53 -44.50 15.98
C ARG A 24 -52.84 -44.44 17.35
N SER A 25 -53.32 -43.65 18.37
CA SER A 25 -54.66 -43.09 18.66
C SER A 25 -54.58 -42.23 19.91
N LEU A 26 -55.44 -41.18 19.95
CA LEU A 26 -56.33 -40.72 21.05
C LEU A 26 -55.76 -40.34 22.42
N PHE A 27 -55.82 -39.02 22.74
CA PHE A 27 -56.49 -38.29 23.81
C PHE A 27 -56.38 -38.77 25.28
N PRO A 28 -56.69 -37.89 26.24
CA PRO A 28 -56.20 -36.56 26.66
C PRO A 28 -55.84 -36.55 28.17
N TYR A 29 -55.22 -35.52 28.71
CA TYR A 29 -55.57 -35.01 30.04
C TYR A 29 -54.90 -33.65 30.39
N ALA A 30 -55.80 -32.73 30.72
CA ALA A 30 -55.83 -31.73 31.76
C ALA A 30 -54.74 -30.69 31.86
N SER A 31 -55.21 -29.48 31.54
CA SER A 31 -54.80 -28.15 31.92
C SER A 31 -54.52 -28.02 33.41
N HIS A 32 -53.36 -27.43 33.71
CA HIS A 32 -53.21 -26.50 34.90
C HIS A 32 -52.56 -25.25 34.44
N THR A 33 -53.35 -24.23 34.21
CA THR A 33 -52.98 -22.83 34.06
C THR A 33 -52.53 -22.30 35.42
N LEU A 34 -51.24 -22.08 35.58
CA LEU A 34 -50.68 -21.25 36.63
C LEU A 34 -50.57 -19.82 36.09
N VAL A 35 -51.56 -19.01 36.47
CA VAL A 35 -51.56 -17.53 36.28
C VAL A 35 -50.52 -16.95 37.20
N MET A 36 -49.34 -16.59 36.64
CA MET A 36 -48.40 -15.69 37.32
C MET A 36 -48.84 -14.25 37.09
N ARG A 37 -49.29 -13.59 38.16
CA ARG A 37 -49.52 -12.14 38.22
C ARG A 37 -48.19 -11.40 37.91
N PRO A 38 -48.17 -10.30 37.13
CA PRO A 38 -47.01 -9.48 36.95
C PRO A 38 -46.69 -8.72 38.22
N MET A 39 -45.52 -8.96 38.82
CA MET A 39 -44.98 -8.12 39.88
C MET A 39 -44.60 -6.78 39.32
N THR A 40 -45.40 -5.77 39.65
CA THR A 40 -45.12 -4.34 39.42
C THR A 40 -44.01 -3.87 40.34
N ARG A 41 -42.75 -3.79 39.84
CA ARG A 41 -41.68 -2.94 40.39
C ARG A 41 -40.58 -2.60 39.36
N PRO A 42 -40.82 -1.71 38.36
CA PRO A 42 -39.67 -1.10 37.63
C PRO A 42 -39.43 0.39 38.04
N ARG A 43 -40.33 1.08 38.74
CA ARG A 43 -40.21 2.53 38.92
C ARG A 43 -39.13 3.00 39.91
N ILE A 44 -38.73 2.22 40.87
CA ILE A 44 -37.67 2.59 41.83
C ILE A 44 -36.30 2.39 41.23
N LEU A 45 -36.06 1.29 40.53
CA LEU A 45 -34.77 0.99 39.88
C LEU A 45 -34.45 2.03 38.78
N THR A 46 -35.45 2.44 38.01
CA THR A 46 -35.31 3.47 36.96
C THR A 46 -34.96 4.83 37.56
N LYS A 47 -35.58 5.19 38.66
CA LYS A 47 -35.27 6.47 39.37
C LYS A 47 -33.88 6.46 39.99
N VAL A 48 -33.45 5.35 40.58
CA VAL A 48 -32.08 5.19 41.10
C VAL A 48 -31.05 5.27 39.98
N PHE A 49 -31.29 4.61 38.84
CA PHE A 49 -30.41 4.67 37.68
C PHE A 49 -30.33 6.08 37.08
N GLN A 50 -31.48 6.80 36.98
CA GLN A 50 -31.51 8.19 36.52
C GLN A 50 -30.76 9.13 37.48
N SER A 51 -30.90 8.94 38.80
CA SER A 51 -30.15 9.72 39.78
C SER A 51 -28.65 9.47 39.70
N LEU A 52 -28.23 8.22 39.49
CA LEU A 52 -26.82 7.86 39.33
C LEU A 52 -26.22 8.49 38.06
N LEU A 53 -26.95 8.48 36.94
CA LEU A 53 -26.57 9.12 35.69
C LEU A 53 -26.39 10.65 35.84
N VAL A 54 -27.28 11.30 36.57
CA VAL A 54 -27.20 12.76 36.88
C VAL A 54 -25.96 13.05 37.74
N ILE A 55 -25.68 12.22 38.74
CA ILE A 55 -24.48 12.38 39.58
C ILE A 55 -23.19 12.21 38.76
N VAL A 56 -23.12 11.20 37.89
CA VAL A 56 -21.95 10.99 36.99
C VAL A 56 -21.79 12.19 36.07
N LEU A 57 -22.86 12.72 35.50
CA LEU A 57 -22.81 13.88 34.63
C LEU A 57 -22.31 15.13 35.37
N LEU A 58 -22.82 15.38 36.62
CA LEU A 58 -22.35 16.51 37.43
C LEU A 58 -20.89 16.40 37.83
N VAL A 59 -20.42 15.20 38.16
CA VAL A 59 -18.98 14.93 38.46
C VAL A 59 -18.12 15.18 37.22
N THR A 60 -18.55 14.72 36.04
CA THR A 60 -17.84 14.95 34.79
C THR A 60 -17.75 16.42 34.42
N ILE A 61 -18.85 17.16 34.61
CA ILE A 61 -18.86 18.63 34.40
C ILE A 61 -17.92 19.32 35.41
N GLY A 62 -17.94 18.91 36.68
CA GLY A 62 -17.06 19.46 37.70
C GLY A 62 -15.56 19.25 37.38
N ILE A 63 -15.18 18.06 36.91
CA ILE A 63 -13.82 17.75 36.50
C ILE A 63 -13.41 18.61 35.29
N ASN A 64 -14.27 18.75 34.29
CA ASN A 64 -13.98 19.59 33.12
C ASN A 64 -13.83 21.08 33.50
N ILE A 65 -14.66 21.61 34.39
CA ILE A 65 -14.53 22.98 34.88
C ILE A 65 -13.22 23.17 35.65
N MET A 66 -12.83 22.21 36.50
CA MET A 66 -11.53 22.26 37.18
C MET A 66 -10.36 22.28 36.20
N PHE A 67 -10.44 21.46 35.14
CA PHE A 67 -9.39 21.42 34.10
C PHE A 67 -9.31 22.75 33.32
N ILE A 68 -10.45 23.36 32.99
CA ILE A 68 -10.50 24.67 32.31
C ILE A 68 -9.95 25.76 33.25
N MET A 69 -10.26 25.74 34.52
CA MET A 69 -9.74 26.72 35.49
C MET A 69 -8.23 26.57 35.71
N ASP A 70 -7.70 25.34 35.77
CA ASP A 70 -6.25 25.09 35.88
C ASP A 70 -5.50 25.56 34.62
N THR A 71 -6.04 25.27 33.44
CA THR A 71 -5.50 25.74 32.16
C THR A 71 -5.53 27.27 32.04
N SER A 72 -6.63 27.90 32.45
CA SER A 72 -6.72 29.38 32.47
C SER A 72 -5.77 30.03 33.47
N ARG A 73 -5.49 29.37 34.57
CA ARG A 73 -4.52 29.85 35.57
C ARG A 73 -3.09 29.81 35.03
N ARG A 74 -2.73 28.73 34.37
CA ARG A 74 -1.41 28.59 33.70
C ARG A 74 -1.22 29.63 32.61
N LEU A 75 -2.23 29.88 31.78
CA LEU A 75 -2.20 30.92 30.75
C LEU A 75 -2.14 32.35 31.33
N GLN A 76 -2.70 32.60 32.52
CA GLN A 76 -2.57 33.90 33.22
C GLN A 76 -1.19 34.08 33.86
N GLU A 77 -0.55 33.01 34.34
CA GLU A 77 0.82 33.06 34.88
C GLU A 77 1.83 33.31 33.76
N GLU A 78 1.66 32.74 32.55
CA GLU A 78 2.49 33.06 31.37
C GLU A 78 2.27 34.49 30.86
N SER A 79 1.08 35.07 31.00
CA SER A 79 0.74 36.43 30.55
C SER A 79 1.27 37.53 31.50
N GLN A 80 1.59 37.22 32.76
CA GLN A 80 2.11 38.19 33.73
C GLN A 80 3.62 38.40 33.69
N HIS A 81 4.35 37.61 32.85
CA HIS A 81 5.82 37.78 32.68
C HIS A 81 6.22 38.65 31.48
N SER A 82 5.28 39.32 30.81
CA SER A 82 5.56 40.23 29.69
C SER A 82 4.98 41.63 29.90
N VAL A 83 5.65 42.44 30.73
CA VAL A 83 5.50 43.89 30.69
C VAL A 83 6.93 44.51 30.69
N PRO A 84 7.29 45.26 29.67
CA PRO A 84 8.56 45.97 29.65
C PRO A 84 8.46 47.25 30.47
N GLY A 85 9.23 47.36 31.53
CA GLY A 85 9.51 48.61 32.24
C GLY A 85 10.76 49.24 31.71
N ASP A 86 10.61 50.47 31.31
CA ASP A 86 11.63 51.34 30.69
C ASP A 86 12.62 51.92 31.74
N ASN A 87 13.87 52.12 31.29
CA ASN A 87 14.92 53.00 31.79
C ASN A 87 15.87 52.60 32.93
N ASP A 88 17.15 52.85 32.55
CA ASP A 88 18.36 53.02 33.36
C ASP A 88 19.01 51.77 33.94
N ASP A 89 20.05 51.28 33.20
CA ASP A 89 21.34 50.90 33.77
C ASP A 89 22.26 50.26 32.69
N HIS A 90 22.90 51.07 31.90
CA HIS A 90 23.91 50.66 30.92
C HIS A 90 25.24 50.15 31.52
N VAL A 91 25.42 50.11 32.83
CA VAL A 91 26.71 49.72 33.45
C VAL A 91 26.68 48.34 34.12
N HIS A 92 25.50 47.79 34.40
CA HIS A 92 25.37 46.44 34.99
C HIS A 92 25.07 45.31 34.00
N ALA A 93 24.82 45.63 32.72
CA ALA A 93 24.44 44.63 31.71
C ALA A 93 25.65 43.81 31.19
N GLU A 94 26.84 44.38 31.16
CA GLU A 94 28.06 43.65 30.74
C GLU A 94 28.55 42.65 31.79
N SER A 95 28.42 42.99 33.08
CA SER A 95 28.81 42.06 34.16
C SER A 95 27.83 40.85 34.25
N ARG A 96 26.51 41.06 34.00
CA ARG A 96 25.54 39.98 33.97
C ARG A 96 25.66 39.12 32.70
N ARG A 97 25.96 39.67 31.54
CA ARG A 97 26.25 38.91 30.32
C ARG A 97 27.50 38.05 30.46
N ASN A 98 28.53 38.52 31.13
CA ASN A 98 29.74 37.74 31.38
C ASN A 98 29.53 36.67 32.45
N THR A 99 28.66 36.89 33.45
CA THR A 99 28.33 35.86 34.46
C THR A 99 27.35 34.82 33.91
N LEU A 100 26.48 35.18 32.96
CA LEU A 100 25.62 34.24 32.24
C LEU A 100 26.37 33.45 31.15
N ARG A 101 27.49 33.98 30.62
CA ARG A 101 28.40 33.23 29.72
C ARG A 101 29.31 32.25 30.46
N LEU A 102 29.47 32.36 31.77
CA LEU A 102 30.29 31.47 32.59
C LEU A 102 29.49 30.37 33.31
N GLN A 103 28.14 30.34 33.19
CA GLN A 103 27.41 29.12 33.31
C GLN A 103 27.47 28.43 31.93
N GLU A 104 28.64 27.82 31.64
CA GLU A 104 28.71 26.72 30.67
C GLU A 104 27.62 25.73 31.08
N SER A 105 26.51 25.74 30.35
CA SER A 105 25.47 24.72 30.51
C SER A 105 26.19 23.40 30.28
N VAL A 106 26.23 22.55 31.31
CA VAL A 106 26.63 21.15 31.17
C VAL A 106 25.90 20.65 29.93
N PRO A 107 26.62 20.16 28.91
CA PRO A 107 25.97 19.72 27.67
C PRO A 107 24.89 18.73 28.06
N LYS A 108 23.64 19.05 27.72
CA LYS A 108 22.49 18.20 28.02
C LYS A 108 22.75 16.85 27.35
N SER A 109 22.77 15.78 28.12
CA SER A 109 22.94 14.42 27.60
C SER A 109 21.63 13.65 27.73
N LEU A 110 21.43 12.68 26.85
CA LEU A 110 20.34 11.69 26.92
C LEU A 110 20.83 10.41 27.52
N ALA A 111 20.15 9.91 28.54
CA ALA A 111 20.36 8.54 29.05
C ALA A 111 19.53 7.57 28.19
N ILE A 112 20.18 6.69 27.44
CA ILE A 112 19.53 5.71 26.57
C ILE A 112 19.76 4.30 27.12
N ASP A 113 18.67 3.62 27.45
CA ASP A 113 18.65 2.23 27.88
C ASP A 113 18.05 1.36 26.77
N VAL A 114 18.76 0.31 26.34
CA VAL A 114 18.34 -0.59 25.27
C VAL A 114 18.33 -2.03 25.78
N LEU A 115 17.22 -2.72 25.62
CA LEU A 115 17.08 -4.16 25.83
C LEU A 115 16.92 -4.87 24.48
N SER A 116 17.74 -5.89 24.23
CA SER A 116 17.60 -6.82 23.10
C SER A 116 17.48 -8.24 23.64
N SER A 117 16.40 -8.95 23.30
CA SER A 117 16.19 -10.33 23.72
C SER A 117 15.35 -11.12 22.72
N GLN A 118 15.24 -12.44 22.93
CA GLN A 118 14.35 -13.30 22.15
C GLN A 118 12.91 -12.77 22.11
N MET A 119 12.36 -12.39 23.26
CA MET A 119 10.92 -12.12 23.42
C MET A 119 10.58 -10.63 23.39
N LYS A 120 11.57 -9.75 23.61
CA LYS A 120 11.31 -8.33 23.82
C LYS A 120 12.48 -7.47 23.38
N VAL A 121 12.14 -6.37 22.69
CA VAL A 121 12.99 -5.20 22.52
C VAL A 121 12.36 -4.04 23.28
N SER A 122 13.18 -3.25 23.98
CA SER A 122 12.75 -2.02 24.63
C SER A 122 13.84 -0.97 24.53
N VAL A 123 13.46 0.26 24.22
CA VAL A 123 14.35 1.43 24.26
C VAL A 123 13.69 2.50 25.11
N SER A 124 14.41 2.98 26.12
CA SER A 124 14.02 4.10 26.97
C SER A 124 15.00 5.25 26.81
N VAL A 125 14.49 6.47 26.80
CA VAL A 125 15.25 7.72 26.76
C VAL A 125 14.87 8.54 27.97
N ASP A 126 15.85 8.90 28.80
CA ASP A 126 15.66 9.61 30.08
C ASP A 126 14.58 8.97 30.97
N GLY A 127 14.57 7.63 31.02
CA GLY A 127 13.61 6.84 31.78
C GLY A 127 12.21 6.69 31.15
N THR A 128 11.93 7.38 30.03
CA THR A 128 10.67 7.22 29.29
C THR A 128 10.82 6.16 28.21
N THR A 129 9.97 5.12 28.24
CA THR A 129 9.97 4.07 27.20
C THR A 129 9.42 4.63 25.89
N ILE A 130 10.28 4.64 24.87
CA ILE A 130 9.95 5.13 23.52
C ILE A 130 9.58 3.97 22.59
N LEU A 131 10.25 2.83 22.74
CA LEU A 131 9.97 1.61 21.98
C LEU A 131 9.79 0.47 22.97
N GLU A 132 8.70 -0.27 22.81
CA GLU A 132 8.49 -1.55 23.47
C GLU A 132 7.78 -2.49 22.50
N ASP A 133 8.45 -3.61 22.18
CA ASP A 133 7.90 -4.69 21.36
C ASP A 133 8.07 -6.02 22.14
N GLY A 134 6.95 -6.57 22.64
CA GLY A 134 6.86 -7.78 23.44
C GLY A 134 6.32 -8.99 22.67
N GLU A 135 5.88 -10.01 23.40
CA GLU A 135 5.42 -11.31 22.85
C GLU A 135 4.21 -11.18 21.91
N ASP A 136 3.32 -10.25 22.18
CA ASP A 136 2.07 -10.07 21.44
C ASP A 136 2.27 -9.38 20.08
N HIS A 137 3.46 -8.88 19.79
CA HIS A 137 3.79 -8.18 18.56
C HIS A 137 4.74 -8.99 17.68
N LYS A 138 4.49 -9.02 16.38
CA LYS A 138 5.27 -9.78 15.40
C LYS A 138 6.56 -9.06 14.94
N GLY A 139 7.22 -8.35 15.84
CA GLY A 139 8.38 -7.50 15.53
C GLY A 139 9.72 -8.23 15.53
N ARG A 140 9.84 -9.40 14.88
CA ARG A 140 11.13 -10.08 14.71
C ARG A 140 12.06 -9.25 13.82
N GLY A 141 13.38 -9.32 14.09
CA GLY A 141 14.41 -8.70 13.26
C GLY A 141 15.18 -7.59 13.96
N ILE A 142 15.64 -6.62 13.17
CA ILE A 142 16.41 -5.47 13.67
C ILE A 142 15.50 -4.27 13.80
N HIS A 143 15.35 -3.77 15.03
CA HIS A 143 14.69 -2.51 15.34
C HIS A 143 15.71 -1.38 15.23
N VAL A 144 15.32 -0.32 14.54
CA VAL A 144 16.12 0.91 14.33
C VAL A 144 15.30 2.11 14.78
N LEU A 145 15.79 2.81 15.79
CA LEU A 145 15.21 4.06 16.28
C LEU A 145 16.16 5.20 15.95
N VAL A 146 15.66 6.27 15.33
CA VAL A 146 16.43 7.47 15.00
C VAL A 146 15.94 8.63 15.86
N LEU A 147 16.86 9.29 16.55
CA LEU A 147 16.58 10.44 17.39
C LEU A 147 17.28 11.70 16.85
N ASN A 148 16.65 12.84 17.06
CA ASN A 148 17.23 14.14 16.77
C ASN A 148 18.42 14.41 17.71
N GLN A 149 19.56 14.77 17.17
CA GLN A 149 20.80 14.99 17.95
C GLN A 149 20.76 16.24 18.83
N ALA A 150 19.85 17.16 18.60
CA ALA A 150 19.73 18.40 19.38
C ALA A 150 18.63 18.32 20.44
N SER A 151 17.50 17.69 20.11
CA SER A 151 16.32 17.61 21.00
C SER A 151 16.14 16.25 21.68
N GLY A 152 16.67 15.17 21.10
CA GLY A 152 16.41 13.80 21.54
C GLY A 152 15.03 13.27 21.11
N SER A 153 14.25 14.04 20.34
CA SER A 153 12.93 13.61 19.86
C SER A 153 13.05 12.46 18.86
N VAL A 154 12.04 11.58 18.84
CA VAL A 154 11.94 10.47 17.88
C VAL A 154 11.68 11.03 16.49
N MET A 155 12.47 10.62 15.51
CA MET A 155 12.36 11.02 14.11
C MET A 155 11.97 9.87 13.19
N ALA A 156 12.35 8.67 13.54
CA ALA A 156 11.94 7.46 12.83
C ALA A 156 12.03 6.24 13.74
N LEU A 157 11.10 5.31 13.55
CA LEU A 157 11.13 3.97 14.13
C LEU A 157 10.85 2.97 13.00
N ARG A 158 11.77 2.01 12.81
CA ARG A 158 11.65 0.97 11.79
C ARG A 158 11.99 -0.39 12.37
N THR A 159 11.30 -1.41 11.88
CA THR A 159 11.64 -2.80 12.16
C THR A 159 11.87 -3.50 10.82
N PHE A 160 13.03 -4.12 10.67
CA PHE A 160 13.41 -4.87 9.48
C PHE A 160 13.44 -6.36 9.86
N ASP A 161 12.50 -7.14 9.34
CA ASP A 161 12.48 -8.59 9.52
C ASP A 161 13.58 -9.26 8.67
N THR A 162 14.81 -9.08 9.07
CA THR A 162 16.00 -9.60 8.37
C THR A 162 16.11 -11.14 8.36
N TYR A 163 15.06 -11.83 8.81
CA TYR A 163 14.81 -13.24 8.53
C TYR A 163 14.18 -13.43 7.14
N SER A 164 13.46 -12.43 6.64
CA SER A 164 12.80 -12.43 5.34
C SER A 164 13.73 -11.91 4.23
N PRO A 165 13.60 -12.39 2.98
CA PRO A 165 14.39 -11.90 1.86
C PRO A 165 14.22 -10.39 1.62
N HIS A 166 15.30 -9.70 1.24
CA HIS A 166 15.38 -8.27 0.89
C HIS A 166 15.16 -7.28 2.03
N GLU A 167 14.85 -7.70 3.24
CA GLU A 167 14.71 -6.81 4.40
C GLU A 167 16.06 -6.22 4.84
N ASP A 168 17.15 -6.93 4.63
CA ASP A 168 18.52 -6.42 4.82
C ASP A 168 18.87 -5.30 3.82
N GLU A 169 18.39 -5.40 2.58
CA GLU A 169 18.53 -4.37 1.55
C GLU A 169 17.68 -3.14 1.89
N ALA A 170 16.44 -3.35 2.37
CA ALA A 170 15.56 -2.29 2.84
C ALA A 170 16.16 -1.53 4.03
N MET A 171 16.74 -2.26 5.01
CA MET A 171 17.45 -1.65 6.14
C MET A 171 18.66 -0.83 5.66
N ALA A 172 19.47 -1.37 4.77
CA ALA A 172 20.63 -0.67 4.24
C ALA A 172 20.23 0.61 3.48
N LEU A 173 19.17 0.55 2.69
CA LEU A 173 18.62 1.72 1.99
C LEU A 173 18.18 2.80 2.99
N PHE A 174 17.39 2.42 3.99
CA PHE A 174 16.94 3.34 5.04
C PHE A 174 18.11 3.99 5.77
N LEU A 175 19.09 3.20 6.24
CA LEU A 175 20.25 3.71 6.97
C LEU A 175 21.11 4.67 6.12
N ASN A 176 21.21 4.44 4.80
CA ASN A 176 21.88 5.38 3.90
C ASN A 176 21.11 6.70 3.74
N MET A 177 19.76 6.65 3.88
CA MET A 177 18.89 7.84 3.77
C MET A 177 18.80 8.66 5.05
N VAL A 178 19.20 8.12 6.21
CA VAL A 178 19.26 8.89 7.46
C VAL A 178 20.38 9.93 7.35
N SER A 179 20.13 11.15 7.81
CA SER A 179 21.11 12.24 7.80
C SER A 179 22.27 11.95 8.75
N ASP A 180 23.47 12.45 8.42
CA ASP A 180 24.62 12.39 9.32
C ASP A 180 24.38 13.23 10.58
N GLY A 181 24.99 12.84 11.69
CA GLY A 181 24.79 13.47 13.00
C GLY A 181 23.63 12.90 13.81
N ARG A 182 22.64 12.22 13.19
CA ARG A 182 21.52 11.63 13.91
C ARG A 182 21.97 10.55 14.90
N ILE A 183 21.28 10.46 16.05
CA ILE A 183 21.47 9.36 17.00
C ILE A 183 20.68 8.17 16.49
N ILE A 184 21.35 7.03 16.31
CA ILE A 184 20.69 5.78 15.86
C ILE A 184 20.88 4.71 16.92
N VAL A 185 19.77 4.09 17.30
CA VAL A 185 19.71 2.96 18.24
C VAL A 185 19.30 1.70 17.47
N PHE A 186 20.05 0.62 17.66
CA PHE A 186 19.78 -0.69 17.07
C PHE A 186 19.53 -1.72 18.17
N ALA A 187 18.57 -2.62 17.94
CA ALA A 187 18.33 -3.77 18.80
C ALA A 187 17.76 -4.94 18.00
N ILE A 188 18.23 -6.16 18.26
CA ILE A 188 17.67 -7.40 17.70
C ILE A 188 16.58 -7.95 18.63
N LYS A 189 15.44 -8.37 18.03
CA LYS A 189 14.43 -9.21 18.65
C LYS A 189 14.36 -10.54 17.92
N ASP A 190 14.35 -11.66 18.67
CA ASP A 190 14.24 -13.02 18.18
C ASP A 190 15.40 -13.41 17.26
N GLU A 191 15.37 -13.05 15.99
CA GLU A 191 16.39 -13.38 15.00
C GLU A 191 16.57 -12.24 14.00
N GLY A 192 17.80 -11.80 13.77
CA GLY A 192 18.12 -10.63 12.94
C GLY A 192 19.18 -10.88 11.87
N THR A 193 19.54 -12.13 11.54
CA THR A 193 20.73 -12.38 10.70
C THR A 193 20.53 -13.36 9.55
N PHE A 194 19.42 -14.11 9.52
CA PHE A 194 19.23 -15.24 8.61
C PHE A 194 19.36 -14.83 7.11
N GLN A 195 18.77 -13.70 6.71
CA GLN A 195 18.89 -13.17 5.36
C GLN A 195 19.82 -11.95 5.27
N MET A 196 20.55 -11.62 6.35
CA MET A 196 21.48 -10.50 6.35
C MET A 196 22.72 -10.80 5.50
N LYS A 197 22.79 -10.23 4.30
CA LYS A 197 23.87 -10.38 3.35
C LYS A 197 25.08 -9.49 3.69
N GLN A 198 26.22 -9.76 3.03
CA GLN A 198 27.47 -9.05 3.29
C GLN A 198 27.37 -7.52 3.12
N PRO A 199 26.66 -6.95 2.11
CA PRO A 199 26.55 -5.49 1.98
C PRO A 199 25.93 -4.80 3.19
N ALA A 200 24.90 -5.39 3.80
CA ALA A 200 24.28 -4.86 5.02
C ALA A 200 25.23 -4.94 6.23
N ARG A 201 25.95 -6.06 6.38
CA ARG A 201 26.99 -6.23 7.42
C ARG A 201 28.11 -5.21 7.27
N ASP A 202 28.55 -4.94 6.05
CA ASP A 202 29.60 -3.97 5.74
C ASP A 202 29.12 -2.53 6.03
N LEU A 203 27.83 -2.23 5.79
CA LEU A 203 27.24 -0.96 6.16
C LEU A 203 27.25 -0.78 7.68
N LEU A 204 26.77 -1.74 8.46
CA LEU A 204 26.77 -1.69 9.93
C LEU A 204 28.21 -1.53 10.48
N LYS A 205 29.18 -2.20 9.85
CA LYS A 205 30.60 -2.02 10.18
C LYS A 205 31.08 -0.59 9.91
N ARG A 206 30.73 0.00 8.76
CA ARG A 206 31.05 1.41 8.44
C ARG A 206 30.40 2.37 9.42
N LEU A 207 29.19 2.07 9.90
CA LEU A 207 28.50 2.84 10.93
C LEU A 207 29.14 2.71 12.33
N GLY A 208 30.17 1.87 12.48
CA GLY A 208 30.97 1.74 13.69
C GLY A 208 30.81 0.44 14.45
N SER A 209 29.95 -0.50 14.01
CA SER A 209 29.79 -1.77 14.69
C SER A 209 31.06 -2.61 14.64
N LYS A 210 31.51 -3.11 15.80
CA LYS A 210 32.61 -4.06 15.94
C LYS A 210 32.14 -5.52 15.79
N ARG A 211 30.82 -5.74 15.88
CA ARG A 211 30.19 -7.07 15.88
C ARG A 211 29.46 -7.42 14.59
N ALA A 212 29.15 -6.45 13.71
CA ALA A 212 28.35 -6.68 12.49
C ALA A 212 28.80 -7.87 11.63
N GLN A 213 30.11 -8.14 11.58
CA GLN A 213 30.68 -9.24 10.77
C GLN A 213 30.54 -10.62 11.45
N VAL A 214 30.31 -10.67 12.77
CA VAL A 214 30.29 -11.91 13.55
C VAL A 214 28.94 -12.23 14.18
N ILE A 215 27.98 -11.30 14.13
CA ILE A 215 26.62 -11.56 14.59
C ILE A 215 26.05 -12.73 13.77
N GLY A 216 25.65 -13.80 14.45
CA GLY A 216 25.16 -15.04 13.87
C GLY A 216 23.72 -15.34 14.23
N TRP A 217 23.32 -16.55 13.90
CA TRP A 217 21.98 -17.08 14.12
C TRP A 217 21.55 -16.97 15.59
N ARG A 218 20.43 -16.27 15.84
CA ARG A 218 19.84 -16.07 17.18
C ARG A 218 20.74 -15.38 18.21
N ASP A 219 21.75 -14.66 17.76
CA ASP A 219 22.54 -13.80 18.63
C ASP A 219 21.74 -12.55 19.01
N MET A 220 21.94 -12.06 20.24
CA MET A 220 21.34 -10.79 20.70
C MET A 220 22.36 -9.67 20.58
N TRP A 221 21.90 -8.51 20.09
CA TRP A 221 22.78 -7.38 19.82
C TRP A 221 22.04 -6.04 19.95
N ALA A 222 22.72 -5.06 20.52
CA ALA A 222 22.29 -3.68 20.61
C ALA A 222 23.46 -2.72 20.37
N MET A 223 23.19 -1.57 19.73
CA MET A 223 24.19 -0.56 19.43
C MET A 223 23.58 0.83 19.46
N VAL A 224 24.34 1.85 19.92
CA VAL A 224 23.97 3.27 19.85
C VAL A 224 25.13 4.06 19.27
N ILE A 225 24.81 4.88 18.23
CA ILE A 225 25.78 5.68 17.48
C ILE A 225 25.27 7.10 17.18
N HIS A 226 26.20 8.03 16.91
CA HIS A 226 25.96 9.14 15.98
C HIS A 226 26.34 8.71 14.56
N LYS A 227 25.43 8.83 13.61
CA LYS A 227 25.74 8.51 12.21
C LYS A 227 26.83 9.47 11.68
N GLY A 228 27.85 8.89 11.04
CA GLY A 228 29.04 9.64 10.59
C GLY A 228 29.99 10.09 11.70
N GLY A 229 29.72 9.71 12.96
CA GLY A 229 30.46 10.09 14.14
C GLY A 229 30.80 8.95 15.07
N LYS A 230 30.61 9.19 16.37
CA LYS A 230 31.05 8.29 17.45
C LYS A 230 30.03 7.16 17.71
N MET A 231 30.53 5.96 17.98
CA MET A 231 29.76 4.88 18.65
C MET A 231 29.81 5.10 20.15
N PHE A 232 28.64 5.16 20.81
CA PHE A 232 28.53 5.34 22.27
C PHE A 232 28.57 4.02 23.02
N GLY A 233 28.01 2.95 22.40
CA GLY A 233 28.07 1.64 22.99
C GLY A 233 27.59 0.55 22.02
N GLU A 234 28.09 -0.67 22.26
CA GLU A 234 27.68 -1.87 21.57
C GLU A 234 27.68 -3.03 22.55
N SER A 235 26.62 -3.80 22.63
CA SER A 235 26.49 -4.97 23.49
C SER A 235 26.05 -6.18 22.67
N TYR A 236 26.57 -7.35 23.00
CA TYR A 236 26.41 -8.56 22.20
C TYR A 236 26.42 -9.81 23.05
N SER A 237 25.55 -10.74 22.76
CA SER A 237 25.50 -12.07 23.37
C SER A 237 25.31 -13.14 22.30
N LYS A 238 26.25 -14.08 22.25
CA LYS A 238 26.24 -15.18 21.30
C LYS A 238 25.28 -16.29 21.74
N SER A 239 24.53 -16.87 20.80
CA SER A 239 23.82 -18.12 20.99
C SER A 239 24.82 -19.29 21.25
N SER A 240 24.55 -20.10 22.26
CA SER A 240 25.42 -21.22 22.60
C SER A 240 25.17 -22.44 21.72
N GLU A 241 23.93 -22.65 21.27
CA GLU A 241 23.50 -23.81 20.48
C GLU A 241 22.52 -23.40 19.38
N PHE A 242 22.38 -24.25 18.37
CA PHE A 242 21.52 -23.94 17.19
C PHE A 242 20.04 -23.65 17.58
N ASN A 243 19.52 -24.29 18.62
CA ASN A 243 18.13 -24.15 19.07
C ASN A 243 17.95 -23.17 20.22
N THR A 244 19.00 -22.47 20.65
CA THR A 244 18.95 -21.49 21.74
C THR A 244 19.15 -20.08 21.21
N TRP A 245 18.83 -19.11 22.02
CA TRP A 245 19.13 -17.70 21.78
C TRP A 245 20.27 -17.22 22.64
N GLY A 246 20.95 -16.18 22.22
CA GLY A 246 21.86 -15.43 23.07
C GLY A 246 21.13 -14.91 24.32
N ALA A 247 21.84 -14.79 25.45
CA ALA A 247 21.27 -14.18 26.64
C ALA A 247 20.79 -12.73 26.34
N PRO A 248 19.75 -12.25 27.05
CA PRO A 248 19.32 -10.85 26.90
C PRO A 248 20.47 -9.87 27.07
N VAL A 249 20.52 -8.87 26.20
CA VAL A 249 21.54 -7.83 26.18
C VAL A 249 20.91 -6.53 26.67
N ILE A 250 21.57 -5.89 27.64
CA ILE A 250 21.24 -4.56 28.13
C ILE A 250 22.40 -3.63 27.78
N LEU A 251 22.09 -2.52 27.11
CA LEU A 251 23.04 -1.46 26.78
C LEU A 251 22.56 -0.15 27.39
N ARG A 252 23.40 0.50 28.22
CA ARG A 252 23.14 1.80 28.82
C ARG A 252 24.23 2.76 28.42
N VAL A 253 23.83 3.89 27.85
CA VAL A 253 24.75 4.90 27.37
C VAL A 253 24.22 6.30 27.66
N GLU A 254 25.16 7.25 27.83
CA GLU A 254 24.87 8.68 27.82
C GLU A 254 25.37 9.28 26.51
N VAL A 255 24.47 9.97 25.81
CA VAL A 255 24.72 10.60 24.51
C VAL A 255 24.58 12.10 24.66
N PRO A 256 25.68 12.90 24.52
CA PRO A 256 25.59 14.37 24.59
C PRO A 256 24.78 14.90 23.42
N LEU A 257 23.88 15.86 23.70
CA LEU A 257 23.14 16.58 22.68
C LEU A 257 24.01 17.65 22.01
N VAL A 258 23.81 17.87 20.73
CA VAL A 258 24.43 18.91 19.93
C VAL A 258 23.60 20.20 20.07
N PRO A 259 24.21 21.41 20.15
CA PRO A 259 23.46 22.67 20.13
C PRO A 259 22.55 22.78 18.90
N PHE A 260 21.35 23.34 19.08
CA PHE A 260 20.35 23.45 18.01
C PHE A 260 20.86 24.30 16.84
N GLU A 261 21.59 25.36 17.13
CA GLU A 261 22.18 26.29 16.14
C GLU A 261 23.16 25.62 15.16
N ASP A 262 23.82 24.54 15.59
CA ASP A 262 24.75 23.75 14.76
C ASP A 262 24.05 22.66 13.92
N SER A 263 22.73 22.50 14.08
CA SER A 263 21.96 21.44 13.44
C SER A 263 21.04 21.89 12.30
N GLU A 264 20.87 23.22 12.11
CA GLU A 264 19.98 23.77 11.07
C GLU A 264 20.69 23.95 9.72
N CYS A 265 19.97 23.62 8.62
CA CYS A 265 20.43 23.90 7.26
C CYS A 265 20.14 25.36 6.87
N ASP A 266 21.13 26.02 6.24
CA ASP A 266 20.99 27.37 5.71
C ASP A 266 20.28 27.39 4.33
N TRP A 267 19.03 26.91 4.30
CA TRP A 267 18.22 27.00 3.08
C TRP A 267 17.59 28.38 2.92
N PRO A 268 17.51 28.91 1.67
CA PRO A 268 16.82 30.18 1.39
C PRO A 268 15.37 30.15 1.92
N TYR A 269 14.87 31.32 2.34
CA TYR A 269 13.48 31.43 2.78
C TYR A 269 12.53 31.26 1.59
N SER A 270 11.70 30.20 1.64
CA SER A 270 10.61 29.93 0.70
C SER A 270 9.56 29.06 1.37
N GLU A 271 8.35 29.02 0.85
CA GLU A 271 7.29 28.13 1.36
C GLU A 271 7.68 26.66 1.23
N GLU A 272 8.38 26.29 0.14
CA GLU A 272 8.93 24.95 -0.05
C GLU A 272 9.92 24.60 1.08
N ASN A 273 10.89 25.49 1.35
CA ASN A 273 11.89 25.26 2.37
C ASN A 273 11.32 25.36 3.79
N ARG A 274 10.23 26.11 4.01
CA ARG A 274 9.50 26.09 5.27
C ARG A 274 8.92 24.68 5.53
N ARG A 275 8.17 24.13 4.56
CA ARG A 275 7.65 22.75 4.66
C ARG A 275 8.77 21.72 4.82
N ARG A 276 9.90 21.92 4.13
CA ARG A 276 11.09 21.07 4.25
C ARG A 276 11.67 21.12 5.66
N ARG A 277 11.83 22.30 6.26
CA ARG A 277 12.30 22.43 7.65
C ARG A 277 11.36 21.75 8.63
N ASP A 278 10.07 22.05 8.52
CA ASP A 278 9.05 21.43 9.36
C ASP A 278 9.14 19.91 9.31
N PHE A 279 9.25 19.32 8.11
CA PHE A 279 9.39 17.89 7.91
C PHE A 279 10.71 17.34 8.49
N CYS A 280 11.85 17.93 8.15
CA CYS A 280 13.18 17.43 8.51
C CYS A 280 13.52 17.61 10.01
N ASN A 281 12.75 18.41 10.74
CA ASN A 281 12.87 18.52 12.20
C ASN A 281 12.17 17.37 12.95
N HIS A 282 11.21 16.69 12.31
CA HIS A 282 10.38 15.66 12.94
C HIS A 282 10.53 14.27 12.31
N ILE A 283 10.88 14.21 11.01
CA ILE A 283 10.91 12.98 10.24
C ILE A 283 12.29 12.73 9.66
N GLU A 284 12.74 11.47 9.63
CA GLU A 284 14.04 11.07 9.10
C GLU A 284 13.94 9.86 8.17
N GLY A 285 14.97 9.68 7.31
CA GLY A 285 15.08 8.53 6.41
C GLY A 285 14.55 8.77 5.00
N TYR A 286 14.54 10.05 4.55
CA TYR A 286 14.12 10.45 3.19
C TYR A 286 15.28 11.03 2.36
N GLY A 287 16.49 10.70 2.73
CA GLY A 287 17.71 10.98 1.97
C GLY A 287 17.90 12.45 1.68
N SER A 288 18.00 12.77 0.39
CA SER A 288 18.31 14.13 -0.08
C SER A 288 17.24 15.19 0.22
N VAL A 289 16.04 14.81 0.69
CA VAL A 289 15.03 15.81 1.11
C VAL A 289 15.58 16.73 2.17
N CYS A 290 16.29 16.16 3.13
CA CYS A 290 16.87 16.90 4.26
C CYS A 290 18.36 17.23 4.06
N SER A 291 18.90 17.10 2.84
CA SER A 291 20.27 17.50 2.54
C SER A 291 20.42 19.02 2.64
N CYS A 292 21.40 19.49 3.44
CA CYS A 292 21.67 20.92 3.56
C CYS A 292 22.27 21.52 2.28
N THR A 293 23.01 20.72 1.51
CA THR A 293 23.76 21.18 0.35
C THR A 293 23.06 20.93 -0.99
N ASP A 294 22.33 19.82 -1.10
CA ASP A 294 21.64 19.40 -2.33
C ASP A 294 20.28 18.76 -1.99
N PRO A 295 19.30 19.56 -1.54
CA PRO A 295 17.99 19.05 -1.18
C PRO A 295 17.18 18.63 -2.40
N ALA A 296 16.54 17.44 -2.35
CA ALA A 296 15.67 16.97 -3.41
C ALA A 296 14.53 17.98 -3.68
N PRO A 297 14.14 18.19 -4.95
CA PRO A 297 13.04 19.09 -5.28
C PRO A 297 11.70 18.55 -4.73
N LEU A 298 10.85 19.48 -4.28
CA LEU A 298 9.47 19.22 -3.86
C LEU A 298 8.45 19.78 -4.86
N ILE A 299 8.91 20.69 -5.74
CA ILE A 299 8.12 21.26 -6.83
C ILE A 299 8.73 20.79 -8.14
N PHE A 300 7.95 20.14 -8.98
CA PHE A 300 8.45 19.45 -10.18
C PHE A 300 8.19 20.22 -11.47
N ASN A 301 7.21 21.14 -11.50
CA ASN A 301 6.83 21.94 -12.69
C ASN A 301 6.73 21.09 -13.97
N PRO A 302 5.88 20.03 -13.99
CA PRO A 302 5.76 19.16 -15.15
C PRO A 302 5.22 19.94 -16.37
N GLU A 303 5.50 19.44 -17.57
CA GLU A 303 4.98 20.04 -18.80
C GLU A 303 3.46 20.03 -18.82
N THR A 304 2.88 21.08 -19.38
CA THR A 304 1.43 21.18 -19.54
C THR A 304 0.96 20.36 -20.75
N ILE A 305 -0.17 19.69 -20.61
CA ILE A 305 -0.81 18.97 -21.71
C ILE A 305 -1.73 19.95 -22.44
N LEU A 306 -1.57 20.04 -23.76
CA LEU A 306 -2.47 20.82 -24.58
C LEU A 306 -3.90 20.23 -24.52
N ASN A 307 -4.90 21.05 -24.18
CA ASN A 307 -6.30 20.61 -24.01
C ASN A 307 -6.48 19.47 -22.97
N ASN A 308 -5.81 19.58 -21.84
CA ASN A 308 -5.90 18.58 -20.78
C ASN A 308 -7.34 18.36 -20.30
N GLN A 309 -7.95 17.25 -20.70
CA GLN A 309 -9.32 16.87 -20.36
C GLN A 309 -9.47 16.35 -18.94
N VAL A 310 -8.36 16.17 -18.20
CA VAL A 310 -8.34 15.69 -16.82
C VAL A 310 -7.73 16.71 -15.84
N ASN A 311 -7.51 17.93 -16.27
CA ASN A 311 -6.94 18.97 -15.41
C ASN A 311 -7.79 19.29 -14.16
N ASP A 312 -9.10 19.12 -14.26
CA ASP A 312 -10.10 19.31 -13.19
C ASP A 312 -10.66 18.01 -12.62
N VAL A 313 -10.04 16.88 -12.97
CA VAL A 313 -10.43 15.56 -12.45
C VAL A 313 -9.68 15.30 -11.15
N PRO A 314 -10.39 15.08 -10.01
CA PRO A 314 -9.75 14.76 -8.75
C PRO A 314 -9.00 13.44 -8.81
N VAL A 315 -7.85 13.41 -8.12
CA VAL A 315 -7.01 12.24 -7.94
C VAL A 315 -7.08 11.81 -6.47
N ALA A 316 -7.60 10.62 -6.23
CA ALA A 316 -7.69 10.01 -4.93
C ALA A 316 -6.49 9.07 -4.72
N ILE A 317 -5.59 9.42 -3.80
CA ILE A 317 -4.48 8.56 -3.42
C ILE A 317 -4.92 7.70 -2.25
N ILE A 318 -4.84 6.39 -2.41
CA ILE A 318 -5.20 5.39 -1.38
C ILE A 318 -3.92 4.97 -0.66
N ALA A 319 -3.77 5.42 0.57
CA ALA A 319 -2.57 5.23 1.39
C ALA A 319 -2.89 4.67 2.78
N SER A 320 -1.88 4.14 3.45
CA SER A 320 -1.96 3.72 4.85
C SER A 320 -0.63 4.04 5.55
N ASN A 321 0.03 3.07 6.17
CA ASN A 321 1.27 3.25 6.92
C ASN A 321 2.50 2.73 6.17
N ARG A 322 2.65 3.18 4.91
CA ARG A 322 3.85 2.91 4.10
C ARG A 322 4.41 4.23 3.54
N PRO A 323 4.90 5.12 4.41
CA PRO A 323 5.24 6.50 4.04
C PRO A 323 6.32 6.60 2.96
N HIS A 324 7.28 5.68 2.89
CA HIS A 324 8.30 5.66 1.82
C HIS A 324 7.72 5.30 0.46
N TYR A 325 6.69 4.43 0.43
CA TYR A 325 5.97 4.12 -0.80
C TYR A 325 5.20 5.35 -1.26
N LEU A 326 4.44 5.97 -0.34
CA LEU A 326 3.73 7.21 -0.61
C LEU A 326 4.67 8.32 -1.13
N TYR A 327 5.83 8.51 -0.51
CA TYR A 327 6.83 9.49 -0.95
C TYR A 327 7.30 9.22 -2.39
N ARG A 328 7.65 7.99 -2.72
CA ARG A 328 8.08 7.60 -4.06
C ARG A 328 6.97 7.80 -5.08
N MET A 329 5.76 7.35 -4.77
CA MET A 329 4.59 7.49 -5.64
C MET A 329 4.28 8.96 -5.91
N LEU A 330 4.22 9.82 -4.87
CA LEU A 330 3.94 11.23 -5.02
C LEU A 330 5.00 11.94 -5.90
N ARG A 331 6.27 11.57 -5.78
CA ARG A 331 7.30 12.12 -6.66
C ARG A 331 7.06 11.77 -8.12
N SER A 332 6.74 10.51 -8.43
CA SER A 332 6.46 10.09 -9.80
C SER A 332 5.19 10.76 -10.35
N LEU A 333 4.13 10.80 -9.56
CA LEU A 333 2.85 11.38 -9.95
C LEU A 333 2.94 12.89 -10.20
N LEU A 334 3.58 13.63 -9.29
CA LEU A 334 3.76 15.08 -9.40
C LEU A 334 4.74 15.49 -10.51
N SER A 335 5.60 14.57 -10.95
CA SER A 335 6.50 14.75 -12.09
C SER A 335 5.86 14.42 -13.44
N ALA A 336 4.70 13.75 -13.45
CA ALA A 336 4.01 13.38 -14.67
C ALA A 336 3.41 14.61 -15.37
N ASN A 337 3.53 14.69 -16.70
CA ASN A 337 3.02 15.80 -17.50
C ASN A 337 1.52 16.03 -17.24
N GLY A 338 1.14 17.27 -16.99
CA GLY A 338 -0.24 17.67 -16.71
C GLY A 338 -0.72 17.40 -15.28
N ALA A 339 0.17 17.05 -14.34
CA ALA A 339 -0.19 16.93 -12.93
C ALA A 339 -0.71 18.25 -12.36
N ASN A 340 -1.85 18.20 -11.66
CA ASN A 340 -2.44 19.34 -10.98
C ASN A 340 -2.54 19.05 -9.47
N PRO A 341 -1.61 19.57 -8.63
CA PRO A 341 -1.58 19.31 -7.19
C PRO A 341 -2.87 19.68 -6.46
N ASP A 342 -3.61 20.70 -6.92
CA ASP A 342 -4.85 21.17 -6.28
C ASP A 342 -5.98 20.12 -6.35
N MET A 343 -5.90 19.21 -7.32
CA MET A 343 -6.87 18.13 -7.52
C MET A 343 -6.49 16.84 -6.78
N ILE A 344 -5.29 16.77 -6.18
CA ILE A 344 -4.78 15.56 -5.50
C ILE A 344 -5.18 15.59 -4.03
N THR A 345 -5.75 14.48 -3.55
CA THR A 345 -6.04 14.25 -2.13
C THR A 345 -5.49 12.90 -1.71
N VAL A 346 -4.71 12.87 -0.64
CA VAL A 346 -4.17 11.64 -0.04
C VAL A 346 -5.08 11.21 1.09
N PHE A 347 -5.65 10.01 0.97
CA PHE A 347 -6.48 9.39 2.00
C PHE A 347 -5.64 8.35 2.74
N ILE A 348 -5.53 8.49 4.06
CA ILE A 348 -4.69 7.65 4.90
C ILE A 348 -5.58 6.82 5.83
N ASP A 349 -5.48 5.50 5.73
CA ASP A 349 -6.24 4.54 6.52
C ASP A 349 -5.62 4.34 7.91
N GLY A 350 -5.94 5.24 8.81
CA GLY A 350 -5.43 5.31 10.18
C GLY A 350 -4.77 6.65 10.49
N TYR A 351 -4.49 6.85 11.77
CA TYR A 351 -3.88 8.08 12.26
C TYR A 351 -2.36 7.89 12.39
N PHE A 352 -1.67 8.04 11.27
CA PHE A 352 -0.21 7.89 11.17
C PHE A 352 0.43 9.24 10.86
N GLU A 353 1.33 9.68 11.72
CA GLU A 353 2.01 10.97 11.59
C GLU A 353 2.83 11.05 10.30
N GLU A 354 3.69 10.08 10.04
CA GLU A 354 4.67 10.13 8.97
C GLU A 354 4.05 10.20 7.55
N PRO A 355 3.03 9.40 7.17
CA PRO A 355 2.35 9.58 5.89
C PRO A 355 1.66 10.94 5.75
N LEU A 356 1.14 11.51 6.86
CA LEU A 356 0.55 12.83 6.86
C LEU A 356 1.62 13.91 6.64
N GLU A 357 2.78 13.80 7.30
CA GLU A 357 3.90 14.73 7.12
C GLU A 357 4.51 14.65 5.71
N VAL A 358 4.62 13.45 5.12
CA VAL A 358 4.98 13.28 3.70
C VAL A 358 3.99 14.01 2.80
N THR A 359 2.69 13.93 3.08
CA THR A 359 1.65 14.63 2.31
C THR A 359 1.80 16.15 2.42
N LYS A 360 2.01 16.69 3.63
CA LYS A 360 2.24 18.11 3.90
C LYS A 360 3.54 18.62 3.24
N LEU A 361 4.58 17.80 3.22
CA LEU A 361 5.86 18.11 2.57
C LEU A 361 5.68 18.55 1.12
N PHE A 362 4.83 17.82 0.37
CA PHE A 362 4.47 18.17 -1.01
C PHE A 362 3.38 19.24 -1.13
N GLY A 363 2.84 19.75 -0.01
CA GLY A 363 1.79 20.77 -0.01
C GLY A 363 0.42 20.23 -0.43
N LEU A 364 0.20 18.92 -0.33
CA LEU A 364 -1.03 18.26 -0.75
C LEU A 364 -2.05 18.17 0.39
N ARG A 365 -3.34 17.96 0.02
CA ARG A 365 -4.40 17.68 0.97
C ARG A 365 -4.30 16.26 1.50
N GLY A 366 -4.12 16.09 2.82
CA GLY A 366 -4.14 14.80 3.52
C GLY A 366 -5.39 14.64 4.37
N ILE A 367 -6.03 13.48 4.30
CA ILE A 367 -7.22 13.13 5.10
C ILE A 367 -6.97 11.78 5.75
N GLN A 368 -6.99 11.79 7.08
CA GLN A 368 -6.91 10.56 7.88
C GLN A 368 -8.29 10.17 8.38
N HIS A 369 -8.57 8.89 8.45
CA HIS A 369 -9.81 8.39 9.03
C HIS A 369 -9.60 7.11 9.83
N THR A 370 -10.57 6.83 10.72
CA THR A 370 -10.54 5.61 11.52
C THR A 370 -10.70 4.38 10.62
N PRO A 371 -9.81 3.38 10.73
CA PRO A 371 -9.94 2.13 10.00
C PRO A 371 -11.23 1.38 10.32
N ILE A 372 -11.87 0.82 9.30
CA ILE A 372 -13.11 0.05 9.43
C ILE A 372 -12.87 -1.36 8.92
N GLY A 373 -13.12 -2.36 9.77
CA GLY A 373 -12.91 -3.77 9.43
C GLY A 373 -11.47 -4.24 9.62
N ALA A 374 -11.16 -5.43 9.11
CA ALA A 374 -9.86 -6.06 9.21
C ALA A 374 -9.44 -6.67 7.87
N LYS A 375 -8.14 -6.84 7.64
CA LYS A 375 -7.58 -7.44 6.41
C LYS A 375 -8.17 -6.79 5.15
N ASN A 376 -8.67 -7.60 4.21
CA ASN A 376 -9.20 -7.13 2.92
C ASN A 376 -10.46 -6.26 3.08
N ALA A 377 -11.28 -6.54 4.09
CA ALA A 377 -12.43 -5.69 4.40
C ALA A 377 -12.00 -4.28 4.79
N ARG A 378 -10.90 -4.13 5.54
CA ARG A 378 -10.34 -2.81 5.89
C ARG A 378 -9.94 -2.03 4.64
N ILE A 379 -9.21 -2.66 3.71
CA ILE A 379 -8.84 -2.03 2.43
C ILE A 379 -10.08 -1.62 1.65
N SER A 380 -11.08 -2.52 1.57
CA SER A 380 -12.34 -2.28 0.87
C SER A 380 -13.11 -1.09 1.45
N GLN A 381 -13.20 -0.97 2.79
CA GLN A 381 -13.86 0.18 3.44
C GLN A 381 -13.06 1.48 3.27
N HIS A 382 -11.72 1.40 3.26
CA HIS A 382 -10.88 2.55 2.96
C HIS A 382 -11.14 3.09 1.55
N TYR A 383 -11.23 2.22 0.55
CA TYR A 383 -11.63 2.59 -0.82
C TYR A 383 -13.00 3.28 -0.84
N LYS A 384 -14.01 2.70 -0.19
CA LYS A 384 -15.34 3.31 -0.10
C LYS A 384 -15.30 4.71 0.51
N ALA A 385 -14.65 4.84 1.66
CA ALA A 385 -14.54 6.13 2.36
C ALA A 385 -13.84 7.18 1.50
N SER A 386 -12.74 6.80 0.85
CA SER A 386 -11.94 7.68 -0.01
C SER A 386 -12.70 8.14 -1.24
N LEU A 387 -13.39 7.24 -1.95
CA LEU A 387 -14.21 7.58 -3.11
C LEU A 387 -15.41 8.47 -2.74
N THR A 388 -16.09 8.15 -1.63
CA THR A 388 -17.19 8.99 -1.12
C THR A 388 -16.69 10.39 -0.78
N ALA A 389 -15.57 10.48 -0.05
CA ALA A 389 -14.97 11.77 0.33
C ALA A 389 -14.50 12.56 -0.90
N THR A 390 -13.89 11.91 -1.89
CA THR A 390 -13.45 12.56 -3.14
C THR A 390 -14.60 13.26 -3.83
N PHE A 391 -15.73 12.59 -4.05
CA PHE A 391 -16.90 13.19 -4.70
C PHE A 391 -17.66 14.18 -3.81
N ASN A 392 -17.44 14.18 -2.50
CA ASN A 392 -17.97 15.19 -1.61
C ASN A 392 -17.09 16.46 -1.59
N ILE A 393 -15.77 16.32 -1.66
CA ILE A 393 -14.81 17.43 -1.75
C ILE A 393 -14.94 18.14 -3.10
N PHE A 394 -15.13 17.36 -4.16
CA PHE A 394 -15.27 17.85 -5.55
C PHE A 394 -16.67 17.56 -6.10
N PRO A 395 -17.71 18.30 -5.64
CA PRO A 395 -19.12 17.96 -5.93
C PRO A 395 -19.48 18.07 -7.43
N ASN A 396 -18.73 18.84 -8.19
CA ASN A 396 -18.94 19.03 -9.63
C ASN A 396 -18.15 18.05 -10.51
N ALA A 397 -17.23 17.29 -9.91
CA ALA A 397 -16.41 16.33 -10.66
C ALA A 397 -17.28 15.18 -11.20
N LYS A 398 -17.17 14.89 -12.48
CA LYS A 398 -17.86 13.78 -13.14
C LYS A 398 -17.06 12.49 -13.10
N TYR A 399 -15.77 12.57 -12.82
CA TYR A 399 -14.80 11.48 -12.81
C TYR A 399 -13.87 11.61 -11.61
N ALA A 400 -13.19 10.54 -11.28
CA ALA A 400 -12.06 10.52 -10.36
C ALA A 400 -11.00 9.55 -10.87
N ILE A 401 -9.71 9.90 -10.73
CA ILE A 401 -8.58 9.00 -10.92
C ILE A 401 -8.21 8.43 -9.55
N ILE A 402 -7.99 7.14 -9.46
CA ILE A 402 -7.63 6.44 -8.22
C ILE A 402 -6.24 5.83 -8.39
N VAL A 403 -5.34 6.10 -7.44
CA VAL A 403 -3.96 5.58 -7.41
C VAL A 403 -3.65 5.07 -6.03
N GLU A 404 -2.96 3.93 -5.93
CA GLU A 404 -2.50 3.38 -4.65
C GLU A 404 -1.07 3.85 -4.32
N GLU A 405 -0.70 3.86 -3.04
CA GLU A 405 0.58 4.41 -2.54
C GLU A 405 1.84 3.70 -3.05
N ASP A 406 1.71 2.54 -3.70
CA ASP A 406 2.80 1.70 -4.20
C ASP A 406 2.89 1.60 -5.73
N LEU A 407 2.37 2.62 -6.42
CA LEU A 407 2.39 2.74 -7.86
C LEU A 407 3.26 3.92 -8.33
N ASP A 408 4.25 3.68 -9.18
CA ASP A 408 4.85 4.77 -9.97
C ASP A 408 3.91 5.13 -11.14
N ALA A 409 3.77 6.42 -11.43
CA ALA A 409 3.05 6.93 -12.58
C ALA A 409 4.02 7.21 -13.73
N SER A 410 3.64 6.85 -14.98
CA SER A 410 4.41 7.17 -16.17
C SER A 410 4.42 8.67 -16.47
N PRO A 411 5.41 9.19 -17.21
CA PRO A 411 5.45 10.59 -17.59
C PRO A 411 4.20 11.06 -18.35
N ASP A 412 3.54 10.18 -19.12
CA ASP A 412 2.31 10.47 -19.88
C ASP A 412 1.01 10.05 -19.17
N PHE A 413 1.06 9.73 -17.86
CA PHE A 413 -0.08 9.21 -17.11
C PHE A 413 -1.36 10.03 -17.27
N PHE A 414 -1.30 11.35 -17.09
CA PHE A 414 -2.46 12.22 -17.26
C PHE A 414 -2.83 12.41 -18.72
N SER A 415 -1.86 12.42 -19.64
CA SER A 415 -2.11 12.48 -21.09
C SER A 415 -2.90 11.26 -21.56
N TYR A 416 -2.56 10.07 -21.09
CA TYR A 416 -3.29 8.83 -21.35
C TYR A 416 -4.78 8.96 -20.98
N PHE A 417 -5.08 9.39 -19.76
CA PHE A 417 -6.46 9.60 -19.33
C PHE A 417 -7.14 10.76 -20.06
N SER A 418 -6.41 11.82 -20.34
CA SER A 418 -6.95 12.98 -21.10
C SER A 418 -7.44 12.56 -22.48
N GLN A 419 -6.70 11.70 -23.18
CA GLN A 419 -7.06 11.21 -24.50
C GLN A 419 -8.20 10.18 -24.48
N THR A 420 -8.29 9.37 -23.43
CA THR A 420 -9.21 8.22 -23.36
C THR A 420 -10.51 8.50 -22.60
N LYS A 421 -10.55 9.52 -21.72
CA LYS A 421 -11.70 9.85 -20.84
C LYS A 421 -13.04 9.89 -21.59
N ARG A 422 -13.06 10.43 -22.82
CA ARG A 422 -14.29 10.56 -23.63
C ARG A 422 -14.99 9.23 -23.89
N LEU A 423 -14.25 8.11 -23.89
CA LEU A 423 -14.80 6.78 -24.08
C LEU A 423 -15.84 6.41 -23.01
N LEU A 424 -15.67 6.88 -21.77
CA LEU A 424 -16.63 6.65 -20.68
C LEU A 424 -17.97 7.39 -20.90
N GLU A 425 -17.99 8.42 -21.73
CA GLU A 425 -19.23 9.15 -22.09
C GLU A 425 -19.88 8.58 -23.34
N GLU A 426 -19.07 8.13 -24.29
CA GLU A 426 -19.50 7.73 -25.62
C GLU A 426 -19.91 6.24 -25.71
N ASP A 427 -19.49 5.42 -24.74
CA ASP A 427 -19.81 3.97 -24.69
C ASP A 427 -20.17 3.52 -23.27
N GLU A 428 -21.47 3.33 -23.02
CA GLU A 428 -22.00 2.86 -21.72
C GLU A 428 -21.55 1.45 -21.34
N SER A 429 -21.04 0.67 -22.28
CA SER A 429 -20.48 -0.66 -22.01
C SER A 429 -19.07 -0.60 -21.44
N ILE A 430 -18.48 0.59 -21.27
CA ILE A 430 -17.20 0.79 -20.61
C ILE A 430 -17.42 1.06 -19.13
N TYR A 431 -16.78 0.24 -18.30
CA TYR A 431 -16.88 0.25 -16.85
C TYR A 431 -15.85 1.15 -16.20
N CYS A 432 -14.61 1.09 -16.70
CA CYS A 432 -13.48 1.91 -16.26
C CYS A 432 -12.44 2.06 -17.38
N ILE A 433 -11.50 2.97 -17.17
CA ILE A 433 -10.24 3.04 -17.92
C ILE A 433 -9.12 2.82 -16.91
N SER A 434 -8.26 1.82 -17.14
CA SER A 434 -7.13 1.51 -16.27
C SER A 434 -5.80 1.83 -16.93
N ALA A 435 -4.84 2.21 -16.13
CA ALA A 435 -3.45 2.46 -16.54
C ALA A 435 -2.59 1.19 -16.54
N TRP A 436 -3.15 0.03 -16.14
CA TRP A 436 -2.46 -1.23 -15.99
C TRP A 436 -2.93 -2.27 -17.00
N ASN A 437 -1.98 -3.11 -17.48
CA ASN A 437 -2.26 -4.27 -18.30
C ASN A 437 -1.79 -5.55 -17.59
N ASP A 438 -2.71 -6.40 -17.15
CA ASP A 438 -2.40 -7.66 -16.45
C ASP A 438 -1.57 -8.64 -17.30
N GLN A 439 -1.66 -8.55 -18.63
CA GLN A 439 -0.88 -9.36 -19.59
C GLN A 439 0.27 -8.57 -20.24
N GLY A 440 0.53 -7.35 -19.80
CA GLY A 440 1.51 -6.42 -20.36
C GLY A 440 2.94 -6.67 -19.87
N TYR A 441 3.44 -7.89 -20.02
CA TYR A 441 4.84 -8.21 -19.73
C TYR A 441 5.76 -7.57 -20.78
N GLU A 442 7.05 -7.39 -20.47
CA GLU A 442 8.05 -6.87 -21.41
C GLU A 442 8.12 -7.64 -22.75
N HIS A 443 7.76 -8.94 -22.74
CA HIS A 443 7.76 -9.79 -23.93
C HIS A 443 6.37 -9.99 -24.56
N THR A 444 5.31 -9.41 -23.98
CA THR A 444 3.93 -9.54 -24.45
C THR A 444 3.26 -8.20 -24.75
N SER A 445 3.98 -7.10 -24.63
CA SER A 445 3.55 -5.74 -24.97
C SER A 445 4.66 -4.98 -25.68
N GLU A 446 4.32 -4.14 -26.66
CA GLU A 446 5.30 -3.47 -27.51
C GLU A 446 4.87 -2.06 -27.93
N ASP A 447 3.56 -1.81 -28.04
CA ASP A 447 3.01 -0.58 -28.63
C ASP A 447 2.36 0.31 -27.58
N SER A 448 3.09 1.33 -27.13
CA SER A 448 2.59 2.28 -26.12
C SER A 448 1.34 3.07 -26.55
N SER A 449 1.01 3.10 -27.86
CA SER A 449 -0.16 3.80 -28.39
C SER A 449 -1.41 2.94 -28.53
N LEU A 450 -1.33 1.64 -28.25
CA LEU A 450 -2.40 0.67 -28.47
C LEU A 450 -3.26 0.48 -27.21
N LEU A 451 -4.57 0.26 -27.43
CA LEU A 451 -5.57 0.01 -26.40
C LEU A 451 -6.22 -1.36 -26.59
N TYR A 452 -6.60 -1.97 -25.46
CA TYR A 452 -7.40 -3.18 -25.42
C TYR A 452 -8.68 -2.98 -24.62
N ARG A 453 -9.63 -3.88 -24.86
CA ARG A 453 -10.84 -4.04 -24.08
C ARG A 453 -10.78 -5.34 -23.31
N VAL A 454 -11.05 -5.32 -21.99
CA VAL A 454 -10.95 -6.47 -21.11
C VAL A 454 -12.12 -6.56 -20.15
N GLU A 455 -12.54 -7.79 -19.82
CA GLU A 455 -13.66 -8.02 -18.91
C GLU A 455 -13.28 -7.87 -17.44
N THR A 456 -12.03 -8.17 -17.09
CA THR A 456 -11.56 -8.08 -15.72
C THR A 456 -10.95 -6.71 -15.47
N MET A 457 -11.52 -5.97 -14.51
CA MET A 457 -11.02 -4.67 -14.11
C MET A 457 -9.66 -4.80 -13.41
N PRO A 458 -8.58 -4.24 -13.99
CA PRO A 458 -7.31 -4.07 -13.28
C PRO A 458 -7.35 -2.77 -12.47
N GLY A 459 -7.13 -2.84 -11.17
CA GLY A 459 -7.31 -1.71 -10.26
C GLY A 459 -6.04 -0.88 -9.96
N LEU A 460 -5.02 -0.92 -10.82
CA LEU A 460 -3.71 -0.33 -10.56
C LEU A 460 -3.55 1.02 -11.30
N GLY A 461 -4.19 2.06 -10.77
CA GLY A 461 -4.30 3.37 -11.42
C GLY A 461 -5.44 3.38 -12.45
N TRP A 462 -6.59 3.98 -12.10
CA TRP A 462 -7.77 3.86 -12.94
C TRP A 462 -8.70 5.06 -12.83
N LEU A 463 -9.49 5.29 -13.87
CA LEU A 463 -10.47 6.36 -14.00
C LEU A 463 -11.88 5.82 -13.81
N LEU A 464 -12.63 6.42 -12.89
CA LEU A 464 -13.98 6.05 -12.48
C LEU A 464 -14.97 7.17 -12.80
N LYS A 465 -16.14 6.81 -13.35
CA LYS A 465 -17.26 7.73 -13.54
C LYS A 465 -18.04 7.92 -12.24
N ARG A 466 -18.33 9.18 -11.86
CA ARG A 466 -19.09 9.51 -10.64
C ARG A 466 -20.47 8.84 -10.60
N SER A 467 -21.22 8.87 -11.70
CA SER A 467 -22.56 8.26 -11.75
C SER A 467 -22.50 6.76 -11.49
N LEU A 468 -21.52 6.05 -12.05
CA LEU A 468 -21.32 4.64 -11.75
C LEU A 468 -21.11 4.43 -10.24
N TYR A 469 -20.25 5.23 -9.61
CA TYR A 469 -20.00 5.11 -8.19
C TYR A 469 -21.23 5.45 -7.35
N LYS A 470 -21.77 6.66 -7.51
CA LYS A 470 -22.85 7.19 -6.66
C LYS A 470 -24.18 6.47 -6.86
N ASP A 471 -24.52 6.11 -8.10
CA ASP A 471 -25.85 5.57 -8.43
C ASP A 471 -25.88 4.04 -8.33
N GLU A 472 -24.72 3.36 -8.48
CA GLU A 472 -24.69 1.90 -8.51
C GLU A 472 -23.83 1.25 -7.42
N LEU A 473 -22.59 1.71 -7.21
CA LEU A 473 -21.61 0.99 -6.40
C LEU A 473 -21.68 1.37 -4.92
N GLU A 474 -21.79 2.64 -4.57
CA GLU A 474 -21.69 3.14 -3.20
C GLU A 474 -22.68 2.47 -2.25
N ALA A 475 -23.95 2.35 -2.65
CA ALA A 475 -25.00 1.72 -1.85
C ALA A 475 -24.87 0.19 -1.74
N LYS A 476 -24.23 -0.44 -2.73
CA LYS A 476 -24.04 -1.91 -2.80
C LYS A 476 -22.67 -2.35 -2.34
N TRP A 477 -21.79 -1.39 -2.00
CA TRP A 477 -20.43 -1.69 -1.58
C TRP A 477 -20.43 -2.72 -0.43
N PRO A 478 -19.55 -3.73 -0.46
CA PRO A 478 -19.55 -4.79 0.54
C PRO A 478 -19.39 -4.22 1.96
N THR A 479 -20.17 -4.74 2.90
CA THR A 479 -20.00 -4.42 4.32
C THR A 479 -18.78 -5.13 4.90
N PRO A 480 -18.19 -4.64 6.02
CA PRO A 480 -16.96 -5.21 6.58
C PRO A 480 -17.04 -6.71 6.91
N GLU A 481 -18.23 -7.19 7.28
CA GLU A 481 -18.45 -8.58 7.68
C GLU A 481 -18.29 -9.56 6.51
N LYS A 482 -18.42 -9.10 5.27
CA LYS A 482 -18.29 -9.95 4.07
C LYS A 482 -16.84 -10.25 3.72
N MET A 483 -15.87 -9.54 4.29
CA MET A 483 -14.43 -9.73 4.05
C MET A 483 -14.01 -9.72 2.57
N TRP A 484 -14.78 -9.06 1.70
CA TRP A 484 -14.49 -8.97 0.26
C TRP A 484 -13.34 -8.00 -0.03
N ASP A 485 -12.49 -8.39 -0.98
CA ASP A 485 -11.65 -7.44 -1.71
C ASP A 485 -12.52 -6.59 -2.62
N TRP A 486 -12.27 -5.28 -2.66
CA TRP A 486 -13.08 -4.34 -3.44
C TRP A 486 -13.01 -4.64 -4.95
N ASP A 487 -11.83 -4.98 -5.47
CA ASP A 487 -11.59 -5.29 -6.88
C ASP A 487 -12.22 -6.63 -7.29
N MET A 488 -12.11 -7.66 -6.45
CA MET A 488 -12.78 -8.95 -6.67
C MET A 488 -14.30 -8.79 -6.68
N TRP A 489 -14.84 -7.95 -5.78
CA TRP A 489 -16.27 -7.65 -5.79
C TRP A 489 -16.70 -6.90 -7.06
N MET A 490 -15.94 -5.89 -7.50
CA MET A 490 -16.23 -5.14 -8.71
C MET A 490 -16.18 -5.99 -9.99
N ARG A 491 -15.44 -7.11 -9.99
CA ARG A 491 -15.35 -8.06 -11.11
C ARG A 491 -16.53 -9.01 -11.20
N LEU A 492 -17.38 -9.10 -10.17
CA LEU A 492 -18.54 -10.00 -10.19
C LEU A 492 -19.48 -9.65 -11.35
N PRO A 493 -20.03 -10.66 -12.08
CA PRO A 493 -20.91 -10.45 -13.23
C PRO A 493 -22.11 -9.57 -12.91
N GLU A 494 -22.71 -9.72 -11.72
CA GLU A 494 -23.85 -8.94 -11.24
C GLU A 494 -23.50 -7.48 -10.92
N VAL A 495 -22.23 -7.17 -10.59
CA VAL A 495 -21.73 -5.81 -10.35
C VAL A 495 -21.33 -5.18 -11.67
N ARG A 496 -20.54 -5.88 -12.46
CA ARG A 496 -20.02 -5.43 -13.76
C ARG A 496 -21.12 -5.29 -14.81
N ARG A 497 -22.13 -6.15 -14.79
CA ARG A 497 -23.28 -6.15 -15.72
C ARG A 497 -22.87 -6.19 -17.21
N GLY A 498 -21.88 -7.03 -17.54
CA GLY A 498 -21.38 -7.17 -18.91
C GLY A 498 -20.56 -6.00 -19.42
N ARG A 499 -20.26 -4.98 -18.57
CA ARG A 499 -19.36 -3.87 -18.92
C ARG A 499 -17.90 -4.31 -18.80
N GLU A 500 -17.02 -3.60 -19.51
CA GLU A 500 -15.61 -3.94 -19.63
C GLU A 500 -14.74 -2.70 -19.36
N CYS A 501 -13.45 -2.91 -19.15
CA CYS A 501 -12.49 -1.81 -18.98
C CYS A 501 -11.59 -1.66 -20.19
N ILE A 502 -11.13 -0.43 -20.44
CA ILE A 502 -10.09 -0.14 -21.41
C ILE A 502 -8.74 -0.14 -20.69
N ILE A 503 -7.75 -0.76 -21.31
CA ILE A 503 -6.38 -0.82 -20.83
C ILE A 503 -5.40 -0.48 -21.95
N PRO A 504 -4.18 0.03 -21.62
CA PRO A 504 -3.13 0.21 -22.61
C PRO A 504 -2.38 -1.11 -22.85
N ASP A 505 -1.72 -1.27 -24.00
CA ASP A 505 -0.79 -2.39 -24.22
C ASP A 505 0.41 -2.29 -23.26
N VAL A 506 1.07 -1.12 -23.19
CA VAL A 506 2.14 -0.84 -22.23
C VAL A 506 1.59 -0.06 -21.05
N SER A 507 1.75 -0.57 -19.83
CA SER A 507 1.19 0.02 -18.60
C SER A 507 1.68 1.45 -18.34
N ARG A 508 0.81 2.33 -17.82
CA ARG A 508 1.09 3.70 -17.36
C ARG A 508 1.31 3.78 -15.85
N THR A 509 1.21 2.65 -15.18
CA THR A 509 1.62 2.50 -13.78
C THR A 509 2.57 1.33 -13.64
N TYR A 510 3.44 1.40 -12.63
CA TYR A 510 4.35 0.33 -12.26
C TYR A 510 4.20 0.04 -10.76
N HIS A 511 3.80 -1.18 -10.42
CA HIS A 511 3.65 -1.59 -9.04
C HIS A 511 5.01 -1.99 -8.47
N PHE A 512 5.51 -1.21 -7.51
CA PHE A 512 6.82 -1.43 -6.88
C PHE A 512 6.72 -2.00 -5.45
N GLY A 513 5.52 -2.08 -4.88
CA GLY A 513 5.31 -2.54 -3.51
C GLY A 513 5.66 -4.00 -3.32
N ALA A 514 6.69 -4.31 -2.52
CA ALA A 514 7.14 -5.67 -2.23
C ALA A 514 6.56 -6.23 -0.92
N SER A 515 5.91 -5.39 -0.11
CA SER A 515 5.31 -5.77 1.17
C SER A 515 3.90 -5.19 1.33
N GLY A 516 3.00 -5.94 1.94
CA GLY A 516 1.62 -5.55 2.17
C GLY A 516 0.74 -6.73 2.55
N LEU A 517 -0.55 -6.50 2.78
CA LEU A 517 -1.47 -7.55 3.20
C LEU A 517 -1.56 -8.68 2.17
N ASN A 518 -1.58 -8.32 0.88
CA ASN A 518 -1.75 -9.23 -0.26
C ASN A 518 -0.47 -9.38 -1.09
N MET A 519 0.65 -8.81 -0.61
CA MET A 519 1.91 -8.75 -1.34
C MET A 519 3.07 -9.34 -0.55
N ASN A 520 4.01 -9.91 -1.27
CA ASN A 520 5.32 -10.31 -0.78
C ASN A 520 6.37 -10.18 -1.89
N SER A 521 7.64 -10.28 -1.52
CA SER A 521 8.76 -10.14 -2.46
C SER A 521 8.73 -11.15 -3.61
N TYR A 522 8.21 -12.36 -3.38
CA TYR A 522 8.07 -13.37 -4.45
C TYR A 522 7.12 -12.90 -5.55
N PHE A 523 5.92 -12.38 -5.20
CA PHE A 523 4.99 -11.84 -6.19
C PHE A 523 5.59 -10.65 -6.94
N GLN A 524 6.32 -9.79 -6.23
CA GLN A 524 7.03 -8.68 -6.87
C GLN A 524 8.01 -9.17 -7.93
N ASP A 525 8.82 -10.19 -7.62
CA ASP A 525 9.86 -10.69 -8.51
C ASP A 525 9.32 -11.49 -9.71
N VAL A 526 8.26 -12.29 -9.52
CA VAL A 526 7.74 -13.18 -10.57
C VAL A 526 6.68 -12.54 -11.46
N TYR A 527 5.97 -11.51 -10.97
CA TYR A 527 4.87 -10.88 -11.67
C TYR A 527 5.15 -9.40 -11.98
N PHE A 528 5.09 -8.50 -10.99
CA PHE A 528 5.09 -7.06 -11.22
C PHE A 528 6.37 -6.52 -11.88
N LYS A 529 7.55 -6.97 -11.46
CA LYS A 529 8.85 -6.54 -12.04
C LYS A 529 9.03 -6.89 -13.51
N LYS A 530 8.21 -7.78 -14.05
CA LYS A 530 8.31 -8.24 -15.44
C LYS A 530 7.37 -7.53 -16.39
N HIS A 531 6.53 -6.63 -15.86
CA HIS A 531 5.61 -5.85 -16.67
C HIS A 531 6.30 -4.65 -17.31
N SER A 532 5.90 -4.36 -18.53
CA SER A 532 6.30 -3.15 -19.23
C SER A 532 5.73 -1.91 -18.56
N PHE A 533 6.52 -0.85 -18.54
CA PHE A 533 6.16 0.44 -18.02
C PHE A 533 6.56 1.53 -19.00
N ASN A 534 5.63 2.41 -19.37
CA ASN A 534 5.92 3.48 -20.30
C ASN A 534 6.80 4.57 -19.67
N THR A 535 7.90 4.88 -20.34
CA THR A 535 8.84 5.96 -19.93
C THR A 535 8.84 7.14 -20.92
N GLN A 536 8.02 7.07 -21.98
CA GLN A 536 7.92 8.14 -22.98
C GLN A 536 6.97 9.23 -22.46
N PRO A 537 7.38 10.51 -22.46
CA PRO A 537 6.57 11.60 -21.95
C PRO A 537 5.41 12.00 -22.89
N HIS A 538 5.54 11.68 -24.17
CA HIS A 538 4.58 12.06 -25.20
C HIS A 538 4.19 10.83 -26.02
N VAL A 539 3.02 10.28 -25.71
CA VAL A 539 2.42 9.19 -26.47
C VAL A 539 1.05 9.63 -26.97
N GLU A 540 0.87 9.63 -28.27
CA GLU A 540 -0.42 9.84 -28.90
C GLU A 540 -1.10 8.47 -29.06
N MET A 541 -2.26 8.31 -28.40
CA MET A 541 -3.04 7.09 -28.49
C MET A 541 -3.68 6.97 -29.87
N ARG A 542 -3.47 5.84 -30.55
CA ARG A 542 -3.98 5.59 -31.88
C ARG A 542 -5.33 4.87 -31.84
N ASN A 543 -6.20 5.20 -32.80
CA ASN A 543 -7.44 4.46 -33.04
C ASN A 543 -8.31 4.30 -31.77
N ILE A 544 -8.41 5.35 -30.97
CA ILE A 544 -9.13 5.32 -29.68
C ILE A 544 -10.58 4.82 -29.87
N ASP A 545 -11.22 5.11 -30.98
CA ASP A 545 -12.58 4.69 -31.26
C ASP A 545 -12.72 3.18 -31.54
N ASP A 546 -11.63 2.51 -31.89
CA ASP A 546 -11.64 1.07 -32.15
C ASP A 546 -11.96 0.24 -30.89
N VAL A 547 -11.79 0.81 -29.67
CA VAL A 547 -12.16 0.12 -28.43
C VAL A 547 -13.61 0.34 -28.02
N LYS A 548 -14.42 1.11 -28.77
CA LYS A 548 -15.87 1.13 -28.58
C LYS A 548 -16.47 -0.22 -28.96
N LYS A 549 -17.52 -0.64 -28.25
CA LYS A 549 -18.06 -2.00 -28.30
C LYS A 549 -18.16 -2.58 -29.71
N ASN A 550 -18.86 -1.92 -30.61
CA ASN A 550 -19.10 -2.46 -31.95
C ASN A 550 -17.83 -2.42 -32.82
N ASN A 551 -17.06 -1.34 -32.75
CA ASN A 551 -15.82 -1.18 -33.47
C ASN A 551 -14.78 -2.23 -33.05
N TYR A 552 -14.73 -2.55 -31.74
CA TYR A 552 -13.82 -3.56 -31.23
C TYR A 552 -14.16 -4.95 -31.75
N GLU A 553 -15.46 -5.30 -31.83
CA GLU A 553 -15.89 -6.55 -32.42
C GLU A 553 -15.49 -6.65 -33.91
N GLU A 554 -15.67 -5.57 -34.66
CA GLU A 554 -15.25 -5.52 -36.07
C GLU A 554 -13.74 -5.64 -36.22
N LEU A 555 -12.98 -4.96 -35.36
CA LEU A 555 -11.53 -5.07 -35.32
C LEU A 555 -11.07 -6.52 -35.07
N ILE A 556 -11.61 -7.17 -34.02
CA ILE A 556 -11.23 -8.55 -33.68
C ILE A 556 -11.56 -9.50 -34.81
N VAL A 557 -12.76 -9.38 -35.41
CA VAL A 557 -13.15 -10.20 -36.56
C VAL A 557 -12.23 -9.95 -37.75
N GLY A 558 -11.82 -8.70 -37.99
CA GLY A 558 -10.85 -8.33 -39.01
C GLY A 558 -9.49 -9.00 -38.79
N LEU A 559 -8.99 -8.96 -37.54
CA LEU A 559 -7.75 -9.62 -37.15
C LEU A 559 -7.81 -11.13 -37.34
N ILE A 560 -8.92 -11.79 -36.94
CA ILE A 560 -9.11 -13.22 -37.12
C ILE A 560 -9.13 -13.60 -38.60
N LYS A 561 -9.78 -12.83 -39.46
CA LYS A 561 -9.85 -13.11 -40.91
C LYS A 561 -8.51 -13.01 -41.64
N LYS A 562 -7.66 -12.08 -41.23
CA LYS A 562 -6.31 -11.89 -41.82
C LYS A 562 -5.22 -12.74 -41.15
N GLY A 563 -5.51 -13.24 -39.94
CA GLY A 563 -4.52 -13.91 -39.11
C GLY A 563 -4.17 -15.32 -39.62
N THR A 564 -2.96 -15.75 -39.26
CA THR A 564 -2.47 -17.10 -39.54
C THR A 564 -2.69 -17.99 -38.32
N VAL A 565 -3.41 -19.09 -38.51
CA VAL A 565 -3.60 -20.08 -37.43
C VAL A 565 -2.28 -20.83 -37.22
N LEU A 566 -1.82 -20.88 -35.96
CA LEU A 566 -0.63 -21.62 -35.58
C LEU A 566 -0.82 -23.14 -35.73
N ASP A 567 0.28 -23.87 -35.85
CA ASP A 567 0.29 -25.32 -35.98
C ASP A 567 -0.05 -25.99 -34.64
N HIS A 568 -1.32 -26.37 -34.44
CA HIS A 568 -1.81 -26.99 -33.21
C HIS A 568 -1.32 -28.42 -32.98
N THR A 569 -0.55 -28.99 -33.89
CA THR A 569 0.13 -30.29 -33.69
C THR A 569 1.40 -30.16 -32.87
N LYS A 570 1.90 -28.93 -32.74
CA LYS A 570 3.07 -28.58 -31.93
C LYS A 570 2.67 -28.14 -30.53
N SER A 571 3.59 -28.29 -29.59
CA SER A 571 3.39 -27.79 -28.23
C SER A 571 3.56 -26.28 -28.15
N PRO A 572 2.65 -25.54 -27.46
CA PRO A 572 2.87 -24.12 -27.17
C PRO A 572 4.16 -23.83 -26.37
N CYS A 573 4.73 -24.85 -25.71
CA CYS A 573 5.99 -24.73 -24.99
C CYS A 573 7.23 -24.84 -25.88
N ASP A 574 7.07 -25.18 -27.15
CA ASP A 574 8.19 -25.26 -28.09
C ASP A 574 8.65 -23.84 -28.46
N GLU A 575 9.94 -23.62 -28.45
CA GLU A 575 10.55 -22.31 -28.75
C GLU A 575 10.11 -21.74 -30.12
N ASN A 576 9.95 -22.63 -31.11
CA ASN A 576 9.52 -22.31 -32.47
C ASN A 576 8.02 -22.45 -32.72
N PHE A 577 7.21 -22.55 -31.65
CA PHE A 577 5.73 -22.61 -31.78
C PHE A 577 5.18 -21.33 -32.43
N ILE A 578 5.61 -20.16 -31.94
CA ILE A 578 5.31 -18.86 -32.55
C ILE A 578 6.44 -18.54 -33.54
N PRO A 579 6.12 -18.38 -34.84
CA PRO A 579 7.14 -18.04 -35.85
C PRO A 579 7.79 -16.69 -35.56
N ASP A 580 9.07 -16.56 -35.87
CA ASP A 580 9.79 -15.29 -35.75
C ASP A 580 9.54 -14.43 -37.00
N ARG A 581 8.35 -13.88 -37.09
CA ARG A 581 7.87 -12.95 -38.13
C ARG A 581 7.22 -11.75 -37.47
N LYS A 582 7.68 -10.56 -37.78
CA LYS A 582 7.16 -9.30 -37.18
C LYS A 582 6.03 -8.72 -38.02
N GLY A 583 5.03 -8.12 -37.33
CA GLY A 583 3.90 -7.46 -37.96
C GLY A 583 2.79 -8.39 -38.45
N ASP A 584 2.90 -9.68 -38.20
CA ASP A 584 1.85 -10.65 -38.50
C ASP A 584 0.77 -10.69 -37.40
N VAL A 585 -0.34 -11.39 -37.68
CA VAL A 585 -1.34 -11.74 -36.71
C VAL A 585 -1.38 -13.26 -36.60
N PHE A 586 -1.16 -13.81 -35.42
CA PHE A 586 -1.22 -15.24 -35.15
C PHE A 586 -2.45 -15.58 -34.31
N ILE A 587 -3.08 -16.71 -34.62
CA ILE A 587 -4.26 -17.21 -33.94
C ILE A 587 -4.00 -18.59 -33.34
N MET A 588 -4.38 -18.76 -32.10
CA MET A 588 -4.36 -20.05 -31.43
C MET A 588 -5.72 -20.31 -30.81
N TYR A 589 -6.26 -21.52 -31.04
CA TYR A 589 -7.49 -21.97 -30.41
C TYR A 589 -7.18 -22.94 -29.29
N ILE A 590 -7.65 -22.66 -28.07
CA ILE A 590 -7.47 -23.50 -26.89
C ILE A 590 -8.81 -24.08 -26.44
N LYS A 591 -8.78 -25.24 -25.77
CA LYS A 591 -9.98 -25.81 -25.16
C LYS A 591 -10.40 -24.96 -23.98
N MET A 592 -11.70 -24.58 -23.98
CA MET A 592 -12.35 -23.84 -22.90
C MET A 592 -13.85 -24.18 -22.96
N ASP A 593 -14.29 -25.14 -22.14
CA ASP A 593 -15.64 -25.70 -22.22
C ASP A 593 -16.72 -24.76 -21.63
N ASP A 594 -16.36 -23.95 -20.64
CA ASP A 594 -17.25 -22.96 -19.99
C ASP A 594 -16.49 -21.70 -19.58
N PRO A 595 -17.18 -20.61 -19.15
CA PRO A 595 -16.54 -19.34 -18.79
C PRO A 595 -15.53 -19.39 -17.64
N LYS A 596 -15.48 -20.48 -16.89
CA LYS A 596 -14.55 -20.70 -15.77
C LYS A 596 -13.49 -21.76 -16.05
N ASP A 597 -13.51 -22.37 -17.23
CA ASP A 597 -12.53 -23.37 -17.66
C ASP A 597 -11.24 -22.71 -18.17
N PHE A 598 -10.37 -22.35 -17.25
CA PHE A 598 -9.05 -21.76 -17.55
C PHE A 598 -7.89 -22.78 -17.53
N VAL A 599 -8.18 -24.08 -17.44
CA VAL A 599 -7.14 -25.11 -17.28
C VAL A 599 -6.11 -25.06 -18.40
N THR A 600 -6.55 -25.05 -19.65
CA THR A 600 -5.62 -24.98 -20.80
C THR A 600 -4.90 -23.62 -20.87
N TRP A 601 -5.64 -22.50 -20.66
CA TRP A 601 -5.03 -21.18 -20.64
C TRP A 601 -3.85 -21.09 -19.64
N LEU A 602 -4.05 -21.55 -18.42
CA LEU A 602 -3.00 -21.48 -17.39
C LEU A 602 -1.74 -22.29 -17.76
N GLN A 603 -1.88 -23.38 -18.53
CA GLN A 603 -0.72 -24.13 -19.01
C GLN A 603 -0.04 -23.40 -20.18
N VAL A 604 -0.81 -22.86 -21.12
CA VAL A 604 -0.30 -22.05 -22.24
C VAL A 604 0.41 -20.80 -21.72
N ALA A 605 -0.18 -20.09 -20.75
CA ALA A 605 0.43 -18.93 -20.13
C ALA A 605 1.81 -19.25 -19.54
N LYS A 606 1.96 -20.41 -18.87
CA LYS A 606 3.28 -20.87 -18.38
C LYS A 606 4.27 -21.10 -19.50
N CYS A 607 3.82 -21.71 -20.63
CA CYS A 607 4.68 -21.88 -21.81
C CYS A 607 5.14 -20.54 -22.36
N PHE A 608 4.28 -19.54 -22.35
CA PHE A 608 4.56 -18.17 -22.79
C PHE A 608 5.28 -17.31 -21.72
N LYS A 609 5.69 -17.92 -20.59
CA LYS A 609 6.33 -17.24 -19.46
C LYS A 609 5.46 -16.11 -18.86
N ILE A 610 4.16 -16.21 -19.01
CA ILE A 610 3.16 -15.39 -18.38
C ILE A 610 2.77 -16.07 -17.08
N TRP A 611 2.85 -15.36 -15.97
CA TRP A 611 2.33 -15.88 -14.72
C TRP A 611 0.95 -15.30 -14.44
N ASP A 612 -0.07 -16.11 -14.67
CA ASP A 612 -1.46 -15.73 -14.49
C ASP A 612 -2.04 -16.53 -13.31
N LEU A 613 -2.06 -15.92 -12.14
CA LEU A 613 -2.54 -16.56 -10.91
C LEU A 613 -4.06 -16.70 -10.90
N ASP A 614 -4.73 -15.67 -11.42
CA ASP A 614 -6.18 -15.56 -11.55
C ASP A 614 -6.45 -15.02 -12.97
N PRO A 615 -7.02 -15.82 -13.88
CA PRO A 615 -7.09 -15.45 -15.29
C PRO A 615 -7.68 -14.06 -15.54
N ARG A 616 -6.90 -13.20 -16.18
CA ARG A 616 -7.18 -11.79 -16.42
C ARG A 616 -6.86 -11.38 -17.85
N GLY A 617 -7.20 -10.15 -18.20
CA GLY A 617 -6.82 -9.56 -19.46
C GLY A 617 -7.49 -10.17 -20.69
N TYR A 618 -8.64 -10.85 -20.53
CA TYR A 618 -9.38 -11.42 -21.63
C TYR A 618 -10.64 -10.61 -21.97
N HIS A 619 -11.07 -10.73 -23.24
CA HIS A 619 -12.32 -10.23 -23.77
C HIS A 619 -13.08 -11.39 -24.41
N LYS A 620 -14.27 -11.71 -23.93
CA LYS A 620 -15.12 -12.82 -24.45
C LYS A 620 -14.34 -14.15 -24.60
N SER A 621 -13.59 -14.50 -23.55
CA SER A 621 -12.74 -15.70 -23.53
C SER A 621 -11.70 -15.73 -24.63
N MET A 622 -11.17 -14.56 -24.99
CA MET A 622 -10.05 -14.36 -25.90
C MET A 622 -9.01 -13.45 -25.26
N TRP A 623 -7.75 -13.84 -25.32
CA TRP A 623 -6.59 -13.01 -24.93
C TRP A 623 -5.95 -12.41 -26.15
N ARG A 624 -5.59 -11.13 -26.09
CA ARG A 624 -4.92 -10.38 -27.13
C ARG A 624 -3.64 -9.76 -26.56
N MET A 625 -2.50 -9.99 -27.20
CA MET A 625 -1.20 -9.54 -26.77
C MET A 625 -0.20 -9.47 -27.92
N HIS A 626 1.00 -8.91 -27.71
CA HIS A 626 2.10 -8.98 -28.67
C HIS A 626 3.11 -10.06 -28.25
N MET A 627 3.58 -10.84 -29.21
CA MET A 627 4.64 -11.81 -29.00
C MET A 627 5.61 -11.84 -30.19
N LYS A 628 6.89 -11.71 -29.92
CA LYS A 628 7.93 -11.66 -30.96
C LYS A 628 7.67 -10.61 -32.05
N GLY A 629 7.12 -9.45 -31.69
CA GLY A 629 6.80 -8.36 -32.62
C GLY A 629 5.57 -8.60 -33.49
N SER A 630 4.72 -9.58 -33.15
CA SER A 630 3.48 -9.90 -33.85
C SER A 630 2.30 -9.96 -32.90
N GLU A 631 1.10 -9.67 -33.40
CA GLU A 631 -0.13 -9.72 -32.64
C GLU A 631 -0.57 -11.16 -32.46
N MET A 632 -0.95 -11.55 -31.24
CA MET A 632 -1.37 -12.90 -30.87
C MET A 632 -2.79 -12.89 -30.32
N LEU A 633 -3.67 -13.73 -30.92
CA LEU A 633 -5.02 -13.98 -30.41
C LEU A 633 -5.11 -15.42 -29.90
N VAL A 634 -5.42 -15.60 -28.62
CA VAL A 634 -5.68 -16.92 -27.99
C VAL A 634 -7.17 -17.02 -27.72
N ILE A 635 -7.86 -17.92 -28.39
CA ILE A 635 -9.33 -18.01 -28.41
C ILE A 635 -9.79 -19.29 -27.73
N GLY A 636 -10.59 -19.16 -26.67
CA GLY A 636 -11.18 -20.29 -25.91
C GLY A 636 -12.36 -20.94 -26.64
N VAL A 637 -12.26 -22.20 -27.00
CA VAL A 637 -13.27 -22.95 -27.80
C VAL A 637 -13.90 -24.09 -26.96
N PRO A 638 -15.21 -24.24 -26.95
CA PRO A 638 -16.24 -23.50 -27.70
C PRO A 638 -16.76 -22.22 -27.03
N ASN A 639 -16.26 -21.88 -25.84
CA ASN A 639 -16.87 -20.86 -24.99
C ASN A 639 -16.82 -19.43 -25.58
N SER A 640 -15.75 -19.04 -26.30
CA SER A 640 -15.67 -17.75 -26.93
C SER A 640 -16.65 -17.56 -28.08
N GLU A 641 -17.28 -16.39 -28.21
CA GLU A 641 -18.13 -16.03 -29.37
C GLU A 641 -17.35 -16.09 -30.70
N TYR A 642 -16.03 -16.00 -30.65
CA TYR A 642 -15.13 -16.09 -31.80
C TYR A 642 -14.84 -17.52 -32.25
N SER A 643 -15.29 -18.55 -31.51
CA SER A 643 -15.15 -19.97 -31.85
C SER A 643 -15.73 -20.30 -33.21
N LYS A 644 -16.75 -19.56 -33.68
CA LYS A 644 -17.38 -19.73 -35.00
C LYS A 644 -16.44 -19.47 -36.20
N TYR A 645 -15.32 -18.80 -35.96
CA TYR A 645 -14.31 -18.53 -37.00
C TYR A 645 -13.20 -19.59 -37.04
N LYS A 646 -13.21 -20.56 -36.13
CA LYS A 646 -12.21 -21.63 -36.11
C LYS A 646 -12.39 -22.55 -37.34
N PRO A 647 -11.33 -22.82 -38.11
CA PRO A 647 -11.39 -23.81 -39.19
C PRO A 647 -11.75 -25.19 -38.66
N MET A 648 -12.61 -25.92 -39.40
CA MET A 648 -13.07 -27.26 -38.97
C MET A 648 -11.93 -28.28 -38.86
N SER A 649 -10.88 -28.12 -39.67
CA SER A 649 -9.69 -28.97 -39.67
C SER A 649 -8.75 -28.76 -38.48
N VAL A 650 -8.94 -27.68 -37.71
CA VAL A 650 -8.08 -27.34 -36.57
C VAL A 650 -8.73 -27.81 -35.28
N ALA A 651 -8.06 -28.73 -34.57
CA ALA A 651 -8.49 -29.13 -33.22
C ALA A 651 -7.99 -28.10 -32.21
N PRO A 652 -8.80 -27.67 -31.19
CA PRO A 652 -8.31 -26.83 -30.14
C PRO A 652 -7.18 -27.53 -29.36
N ILE A 653 -6.16 -26.76 -28.97
CA ILE A 653 -5.11 -27.25 -28.09
C ILE A 653 -5.76 -27.53 -26.71
N SER A 654 -5.49 -28.69 -26.15
CA SER A 654 -5.89 -29.07 -24.79
C SER A 654 -4.66 -29.47 -23.99
N MET A 655 -4.47 -28.85 -22.84
CA MET A 655 -3.34 -29.12 -21.96
C MET A 655 -3.84 -29.44 -20.57
N GLU A 656 -3.51 -30.63 -20.09
CA GLU A 656 -3.79 -31.03 -18.72
C GLU A 656 -2.77 -30.39 -17.74
N PRO A 657 -3.18 -30.15 -16.48
CA PRO A 657 -2.24 -29.69 -15.47
C PRO A 657 -1.07 -30.70 -15.36
N ILE A 658 0.14 -30.20 -15.41
CA ILE A 658 1.33 -31.06 -15.15
C ILE A 658 1.15 -31.59 -13.73
N LYS A 659 0.89 -32.89 -13.57
CA LYS A 659 0.82 -33.56 -12.27
C LYS A 659 2.21 -33.46 -11.61
N GLY A 660 2.45 -32.33 -10.94
CA GLY A 660 3.66 -32.16 -10.13
C GLY A 660 3.67 -33.22 -9.04
N LYS A 661 4.71 -34.03 -8.96
CA LYS A 661 5.02 -34.81 -7.77
C LYS A 661 5.11 -33.81 -6.62
N VAL A 662 4.08 -33.76 -5.79
CA VAL A 662 4.15 -33.13 -4.47
C VAL A 662 5.25 -33.90 -3.72
N ARG A 663 6.47 -33.34 -3.68
CA ARG A 663 7.44 -33.75 -2.67
C ARG A 663 6.87 -33.26 -1.34
N ARG A 664 6.41 -34.26 -0.55
CA ARG A 664 6.02 -34.10 0.85
C ARG A 664 7.18 -33.60 1.69
#